data_93414f53388e7401391f6dd71cbadc4d
#
_entry.id   93414f53388e7401391f6dd71cbadc4d
#
_cell.length_a   1.000
_cell.length_b   1.000
_cell.length_c   1.000
_cell.angle_alpha   90.00
_cell.angle_beta   90.00
_cell.angle_gamma   90.00
#
_symmetry.space_group_name_H-M   'P 1'
#
loop_
_entity.id
_entity.type
_entity.pdbx_description
1 polymer ?
#
loop_
_entity_poly.entity_id
_entity_poly.type
_entity_poly.pdbx_seq_one_letter_code
_entity_poly.pdbx_strand_id
1 'polypeptide(L)'
;MADALLELRGVSRAHGSAAGEVVVLKQVTLRIEAGEFIAIVGPSGSGKSTLMNILGCLDRPTEGSYRVGGVATEQMSPDDLAQLRREHFGFIFQRYNLMESLSATENVALPAVYAGVDAGVRTARARLLLERLGLGERTTNRPSQLSGGQQQRVSIARSLMNGGAVVLADEPTGALDHASGTQVMAELKRLHGQGHTVILVTHDAAIAAHALRVVEIADGRVVADHNAGRAPVAQRTVAAASAAPVVAERRARIDAMREAIRMAVRSMLAHRLRTLLTMLGIIIGVAAVVTVVALGKGAQAQVESQLNELGASTLDIYPGSDFGDPRSVEIETLVVADADHLAALSYVDSVSPNLSGSVAALQGGRRATAQVLGVGADLPRVRGLRLKAGRFFSEDEVVAHRAVGIVDQKAAKALFPGNPIGSTLLLGGMPVDVIGVVGPNAFAGGATPTVYMPYTSAASRLLGSQRLESITVRVRDNVPTNAAEASLGAELQRLHGRRDFFIYNADQIRKAVMKSSQTLAALVSAIAAVALVVGGVGVMNIMLVSVKERVREIGVRLAVGARQGDILRQFLIEAVLICLFGGVLGVLFAFGVGALSSLLSLGVPFLFSAGPVLAALACSSAIGLGFGYFPARSAAQLDPIQALAAE
;
A
#
# COMPACT_ATOMS: atom_id res chain seq x y z
N MET A 1 -12.07 -11.32 -59.54
CA MET A 1 -10.66 -11.11 -59.19
C MET A 1 -10.56 -11.43 -57.69
N ALA A 2 -9.69 -12.36 -57.29
CA ALA A 2 -9.49 -12.61 -55.87
C ALA A 2 -8.91 -11.34 -55.24
N ASP A 3 -9.46 -10.93 -54.05
CA ASP A 3 -8.94 -9.76 -53.34
C ASP A 3 -7.51 -10.07 -52.84
N ALA A 4 -6.59 -9.13 -53.09
CA ALA A 4 -5.22 -9.26 -52.58
C ALA A 4 -5.22 -9.36 -51.06
N LEU A 5 -4.35 -10.24 -50.52
CA LEU A 5 -4.19 -10.35 -49.07
C LEU A 5 -3.58 -9.07 -48.48
N LEU A 6 -2.55 -8.52 -49.15
CA LEU A 6 -1.92 -7.25 -48.81
C LEU A 6 -1.84 -6.36 -50.03
N GLU A 7 -2.26 -5.10 -49.93
CA GLU A 7 -2.24 -4.17 -51.07
C GLU A 7 -1.74 -2.79 -50.62
N LEU A 8 -0.60 -2.39 -51.17
CA LEU A 8 0.01 -1.06 -51.05
C LEU A 8 -0.26 -0.28 -52.33
N ARG A 9 -0.76 0.94 -52.24
CA ARG A 9 -1.00 1.83 -53.40
C ARG A 9 -0.35 3.19 -53.14
N GLY A 10 0.73 3.48 -53.86
CA GLY A 10 1.44 4.76 -53.81
C GLY A 10 1.97 5.12 -52.42
N VAL A 11 2.39 4.12 -51.66
CA VAL A 11 2.82 4.31 -50.28
C VAL A 11 4.16 5.02 -50.21
N SER A 12 4.18 6.15 -49.49
CA SER A 12 5.40 6.88 -49.15
C SER A 12 5.57 6.89 -47.60
N ARG A 13 6.82 6.85 -47.14
CA ARG A 13 7.16 6.98 -45.76
C ARG A 13 8.32 7.95 -45.56
N ALA A 14 8.09 8.97 -44.74
CA ALA A 14 9.09 9.93 -44.34
C ALA A 14 9.33 9.85 -42.85
N HIS A 15 10.58 9.99 -42.45
CA HIS A 15 10.98 10.11 -41.05
C HIS A 15 11.51 11.51 -40.77
N GLY A 16 11.01 12.15 -39.72
CA GLY A 16 11.55 13.43 -39.24
C GLY A 16 12.94 13.24 -38.65
N SER A 17 13.91 14.04 -39.10
CA SER A 17 15.27 14.09 -38.55
C SER A 17 15.57 15.53 -38.13
N ALA A 18 16.58 15.73 -37.26
CA ALA A 18 17.05 17.06 -36.87
C ALA A 18 17.54 17.91 -38.06
N ALA A 19 17.87 17.24 -39.20
CA ALA A 19 18.32 17.88 -40.43
C ALA A 19 17.20 18.06 -41.49
N GLY A 20 15.95 17.70 -41.15
CA GLY A 20 14.81 17.75 -42.08
C GLY A 20 14.09 16.40 -42.22
N GLU A 21 13.11 16.37 -43.13
CA GLU A 21 12.33 15.17 -43.39
C GLU A 21 13.06 14.27 -44.44
N VAL A 22 13.34 13.02 -44.08
CA VAL A 22 13.97 12.05 -44.98
C VAL A 22 12.93 11.05 -45.47
N VAL A 23 12.64 11.09 -46.76
CA VAL A 23 11.71 10.17 -47.42
C VAL A 23 12.42 8.84 -47.71
N VAL A 24 12.05 7.80 -46.97
CA VAL A 24 12.65 6.45 -47.04
C VAL A 24 11.94 5.56 -48.06
N LEU A 25 10.62 5.68 -48.18
CA LEU A 25 9.84 5.01 -49.21
C LEU A 25 9.14 6.04 -50.12
N LYS A 26 9.12 5.80 -51.43
CA LYS A 26 8.63 6.75 -52.44
C LYS A 26 7.64 6.05 -53.37
N GLN A 27 6.35 6.29 -53.12
CA GLN A 27 5.23 5.82 -53.97
C GLN A 27 5.26 4.33 -54.29
N VAL A 28 5.54 3.51 -53.28
CA VAL A 28 5.59 2.05 -53.43
C VAL A 28 4.18 1.50 -53.66
N THR A 29 4.02 0.78 -54.79
CA THR A 29 2.79 0.04 -55.09
C THR A 29 3.17 -1.43 -55.20
N LEU A 30 2.53 -2.28 -54.37
CA LEU A 30 2.83 -3.71 -54.32
C LEU A 30 1.55 -4.46 -53.91
N ARG A 31 1.26 -5.54 -54.63
CA ARG A 31 0.13 -6.42 -54.30
C ARG A 31 0.66 -7.82 -54.02
N ILE A 32 0.23 -8.39 -52.89
CA ILE A 32 0.63 -9.72 -52.41
C ILE A 32 -0.62 -10.58 -52.26
N GLU A 33 -0.61 -11.75 -52.87
CA GLU A 33 -1.72 -12.69 -52.80
C GLU A 33 -1.52 -13.73 -51.68
N ALA A 34 -2.60 -14.34 -51.23
CA ALA A 34 -2.51 -15.38 -50.20
C ALA A 34 -1.71 -16.59 -50.71
N GLY A 35 -0.80 -17.11 -49.89
CA GLY A 35 0.02 -18.26 -50.23
C GLY A 35 1.25 -17.96 -51.10
N GLU A 36 1.62 -16.69 -51.31
CA GLU A 36 2.86 -16.34 -51.98
C GLU A 36 4.11 -16.52 -51.09
N PHE A 37 5.24 -16.86 -51.73
CA PHE A 37 6.56 -16.78 -51.09
C PHE A 37 7.39 -15.73 -51.84
N ILE A 38 7.58 -14.58 -51.16
CA ILE A 38 8.19 -13.40 -51.76
C ILE A 38 9.48 -13.08 -51.00
N ALA A 39 10.54 -12.74 -51.74
CA ALA A 39 11.74 -12.13 -51.21
C ALA A 39 11.78 -10.64 -51.57
N ILE A 40 12.00 -9.77 -50.62
CA ILE A 40 12.25 -8.34 -50.79
C ILE A 40 13.75 -8.14 -50.64
N VAL A 41 14.41 -7.72 -51.76
CA VAL A 41 15.86 -7.57 -51.84
C VAL A 41 16.27 -6.13 -52.15
N GLY A 42 17.52 -5.79 -51.90
CA GLY A 42 18.10 -4.48 -52.24
C GLY A 42 19.28 -4.13 -51.34
N PRO A 43 20.04 -3.07 -51.65
CA PRO A 43 21.18 -2.65 -50.85
C PRO A 43 20.79 -2.20 -49.46
N SER A 44 21.76 -2.07 -48.55
CA SER A 44 21.52 -1.53 -47.22
C SER A 44 21.02 -0.09 -47.32
N GLY A 45 20.02 0.28 -46.50
CA GLY A 45 19.41 1.62 -46.53
C GLY A 45 18.36 1.86 -47.62
N SER A 46 18.05 0.86 -48.50
CA SER A 46 17.07 1.03 -49.56
C SER A 46 15.60 1.12 -49.16
N GLY A 47 15.29 0.94 -47.85
CA GLY A 47 13.92 1.00 -47.30
C GLY A 47 13.26 -0.35 -47.07
N LYS A 48 13.96 -1.49 -47.19
CA LYS A 48 13.40 -2.86 -47.02
C LYS A 48 12.73 -3.07 -45.68
N SER A 49 13.44 -2.78 -44.59
CA SER A 49 12.90 -2.94 -43.23
C SER A 49 11.74 -1.98 -42.93
N THR A 50 11.78 -0.76 -43.52
CA THR A 50 10.66 0.20 -43.45
C THR A 50 9.42 -0.35 -44.17
N LEU A 51 9.61 -0.93 -45.36
CA LEU A 51 8.51 -1.58 -46.09
C LEU A 51 7.94 -2.77 -45.28
N MET A 52 8.81 -3.60 -44.73
CA MET A 52 8.37 -4.72 -43.87
C MET A 52 7.60 -4.25 -42.64
N ASN A 53 8.03 -3.16 -41.99
CA ASN A 53 7.34 -2.60 -40.84
C ASN A 53 5.93 -2.08 -41.22
N ILE A 54 5.77 -1.48 -42.40
CA ILE A 54 4.44 -1.07 -42.88
C ILE A 54 3.59 -2.31 -43.24
N LEU A 55 4.14 -3.29 -43.95
CA LEU A 55 3.44 -4.55 -44.24
C LEU A 55 2.97 -5.26 -42.98
N GLY A 56 3.76 -5.23 -41.91
CA GLY A 56 3.43 -5.81 -40.62
C GLY A 56 2.59 -4.91 -39.72
N CYS A 57 2.10 -3.76 -40.17
CA CYS A 57 1.36 -2.80 -39.39
C CYS A 57 2.10 -2.32 -38.12
N LEU A 58 3.43 -2.36 -38.11
CA LEU A 58 4.28 -1.79 -37.07
C LEU A 58 4.45 -0.28 -37.29
N ASP A 59 4.46 0.14 -38.56
CA ASP A 59 4.53 1.54 -38.99
C ASP A 59 3.32 1.90 -39.85
N ARG A 60 3.12 3.20 -40.06
CA ARG A 60 2.06 3.74 -40.90
C ARG A 60 2.67 4.45 -42.14
N PRO A 61 2.05 4.36 -43.29
CA PRO A 61 2.45 5.20 -44.39
C PRO A 61 2.22 6.69 -44.06
N THR A 62 3.10 7.55 -44.55
CA THR A 62 2.90 9.01 -44.49
C THR A 62 1.90 9.44 -45.59
N GLU A 63 1.99 8.82 -46.76
CA GLU A 63 1.08 9.02 -47.89
C GLU A 63 0.75 7.68 -48.57
N GLY A 64 -0.31 7.68 -49.35
CA GLY A 64 -0.81 6.48 -50.04
C GLY A 64 -1.76 5.66 -49.18
N SER A 65 -2.07 4.44 -49.60
CA SER A 65 -2.98 3.56 -48.85
C SER A 65 -2.44 2.16 -48.68
N TYR A 66 -2.72 1.54 -47.54
CA TYR A 66 -2.38 0.14 -47.26
C TYR A 66 -3.61 -0.63 -46.80
N ARG A 67 -3.89 -1.77 -47.43
CA ARG A 67 -5.02 -2.64 -47.09
C ARG A 67 -4.54 -4.05 -46.75
N VAL A 68 -5.16 -4.62 -45.69
CA VAL A 68 -4.95 -6.00 -45.24
C VAL A 68 -6.28 -6.73 -45.33
N GLY A 69 -6.37 -7.77 -46.19
CA GLY A 69 -7.63 -8.48 -46.41
C GLY A 69 -8.77 -7.55 -46.86
N GLY A 70 -8.45 -6.50 -47.64
CA GLY A 70 -9.41 -5.51 -48.10
C GLY A 70 -9.70 -4.37 -47.12
N VAL A 71 -9.26 -4.46 -45.85
CA VAL A 71 -9.49 -3.45 -44.82
C VAL A 71 -8.37 -2.40 -44.82
N ALA A 72 -8.74 -1.11 -44.88
CA ALA A 72 -7.79 0.00 -44.90
C ALA A 72 -7.20 0.25 -43.50
N THR A 73 -5.89 0.47 -43.39
CA THR A 73 -5.16 0.57 -42.13
C THR A 73 -4.90 2.02 -41.68
N GLU A 74 -5.05 3.01 -42.54
CA GLU A 74 -4.63 4.39 -42.34
C GLU A 74 -5.35 5.05 -41.14
N GLN A 75 -6.65 4.72 -40.98
CA GLN A 75 -7.52 5.33 -39.94
C GLN A 75 -7.66 4.44 -38.70
N MET A 76 -7.02 3.29 -38.66
CA MET A 76 -7.10 2.38 -37.50
C MET A 76 -6.41 2.99 -36.27
N SER A 77 -6.98 2.75 -35.11
CA SER A 77 -6.31 3.10 -33.83
C SER A 77 -5.07 2.22 -33.62
N PRO A 78 -4.12 2.62 -32.75
CA PRO A 78 -2.99 1.77 -32.38
C PRO A 78 -3.42 0.39 -31.85
N ASP A 79 -4.55 0.33 -31.15
CA ASP A 79 -5.10 -0.91 -30.60
C ASP A 79 -5.72 -1.80 -31.68
N ASP A 80 -6.34 -1.22 -32.72
CA ASP A 80 -6.84 -1.97 -33.88
C ASP A 80 -5.70 -2.54 -34.69
N LEU A 81 -4.61 -1.77 -34.91
CA LEU A 81 -3.41 -2.28 -35.59
C LEU A 81 -2.75 -3.38 -34.73
N ALA A 82 -2.75 -3.29 -33.41
CA ALA A 82 -2.26 -4.35 -32.52
C ALA A 82 -3.10 -5.63 -32.67
N GLN A 83 -4.41 -5.49 -32.80
CA GLN A 83 -5.31 -6.61 -33.07
C GLN A 83 -5.02 -7.25 -34.42
N LEU A 84 -4.89 -6.44 -35.47
CA LEU A 84 -4.58 -6.91 -36.83
C LEU A 84 -3.24 -7.68 -36.88
N ARG A 85 -2.20 -7.14 -36.20
CA ARG A 85 -0.92 -7.83 -36.06
C ARG A 85 -1.07 -9.21 -35.42
N ARG A 86 -1.81 -9.26 -34.32
CA ARG A 86 -2.03 -10.49 -33.56
C ARG A 86 -2.79 -11.57 -34.32
N GLU A 87 -3.72 -11.16 -35.17
CA GLU A 87 -4.60 -12.09 -35.92
C GLU A 87 -4.00 -12.56 -37.25
N HIS A 88 -3.27 -11.69 -37.94
CA HIS A 88 -2.83 -11.97 -39.32
C HIS A 88 -1.32 -12.18 -39.46
N PHE A 89 -0.49 -11.61 -38.60
CA PHE A 89 0.94 -11.55 -38.80
C PHE A 89 1.75 -12.36 -37.78
N GLY A 90 2.78 -13.05 -38.28
CA GLY A 90 3.83 -13.66 -37.48
C GLY A 90 5.17 -13.00 -37.82
N PHE A 91 5.89 -12.50 -36.80
CA PHE A 91 7.18 -11.83 -36.99
C PHE A 91 8.35 -12.71 -36.61
N ILE A 92 9.34 -12.81 -37.51
CA ILE A 92 10.64 -13.44 -37.31
C ILE A 92 11.69 -12.35 -37.47
N PHE A 93 12.28 -11.93 -36.35
CA PHE A 93 13.23 -10.81 -36.29
C PHE A 93 14.67 -11.29 -36.48
N GLN A 94 15.53 -10.45 -37.04
CA GLN A 94 16.96 -10.70 -37.28
C GLN A 94 17.71 -11.06 -35.94
N ARG A 95 17.45 -10.38 -34.86
CA ARG A 95 18.06 -10.60 -33.52
C ARG A 95 17.18 -11.45 -32.58
N TYR A 96 16.36 -12.36 -33.11
CA TYR A 96 15.42 -13.25 -32.40
C TYR A 96 14.39 -12.53 -31.54
N ASN A 97 14.76 -11.49 -30.84
CA ASN A 97 13.94 -10.68 -29.93
C ASN A 97 13.11 -11.53 -28.97
N LEU A 98 13.79 -12.46 -28.28
CA LEU A 98 13.23 -13.26 -27.22
C LEU A 98 13.38 -12.53 -25.88
N MET A 99 12.40 -12.73 -24.99
CA MET A 99 12.45 -12.21 -23.62
C MET A 99 13.36 -13.10 -22.77
N GLU A 100 14.45 -12.57 -22.27
CA GLU A 100 15.45 -13.27 -21.46
C GLU A 100 14.89 -13.85 -20.17
N SER A 101 13.88 -13.19 -19.59
CA SER A 101 13.23 -13.61 -18.35
C SER A 101 12.25 -14.76 -18.52
N LEU A 102 11.86 -15.10 -19.76
CA LEU A 102 10.87 -16.11 -20.12
C LEU A 102 11.52 -17.38 -20.66
N SER A 103 10.90 -18.54 -20.42
CA SER A 103 11.26 -19.80 -21.05
C SER A 103 10.90 -19.81 -22.54
N ALA A 104 11.39 -20.80 -23.30
CA ALA A 104 11.03 -21.01 -24.72
C ALA A 104 9.49 -21.11 -24.86
N THR A 105 8.82 -21.94 -24.03
CA THR A 105 7.36 -22.05 -24.06
C THR A 105 6.66 -20.72 -23.79
N GLU A 106 7.11 -19.94 -22.81
CA GLU A 106 6.50 -18.67 -22.48
C GLU A 106 6.73 -17.62 -23.57
N ASN A 107 7.92 -17.59 -24.20
CA ASN A 107 8.19 -16.74 -25.37
C ASN A 107 7.28 -17.08 -26.56
N VAL A 108 7.06 -18.36 -26.85
CA VAL A 108 6.15 -18.80 -27.90
C VAL A 108 4.71 -18.46 -27.58
N ALA A 109 4.28 -18.63 -26.33
CA ALA A 109 2.90 -18.37 -25.88
C ALA A 109 2.52 -16.88 -25.84
N LEU A 110 3.49 -15.97 -25.90
CA LEU A 110 3.29 -14.53 -25.68
C LEU A 110 2.20 -13.89 -26.55
N PRO A 111 2.12 -14.13 -27.90
CA PRO A 111 1.04 -13.57 -28.73
C PRO A 111 -0.36 -14.03 -28.28
N ALA A 112 -0.48 -15.28 -27.78
CA ALA A 112 -1.74 -15.84 -27.32
C ALA A 112 -2.17 -15.30 -25.93
N VAL A 113 -1.21 -14.81 -25.12
CA VAL A 113 -1.54 -14.07 -23.87
C VAL A 113 -2.36 -12.83 -24.22
N TYR A 114 -1.91 -12.04 -25.20
CA TYR A 114 -2.60 -10.82 -25.64
C TYR A 114 -3.88 -11.11 -26.46
N ALA A 115 -3.98 -12.32 -27.02
CA ALA A 115 -5.20 -12.80 -27.66
C ALA A 115 -6.28 -13.27 -26.64
N GLY A 116 -5.96 -13.33 -25.35
CA GLY A 116 -6.87 -13.79 -24.31
C GLY A 116 -7.14 -15.30 -24.32
N VAL A 117 -6.22 -16.10 -24.90
CA VAL A 117 -6.33 -17.57 -24.95
C VAL A 117 -6.05 -18.15 -23.56
N ASP A 118 -6.84 -19.16 -23.16
CA ASP A 118 -6.66 -19.87 -21.89
C ASP A 118 -5.23 -20.39 -21.69
N ALA A 119 -4.74 -20.31 -20.44
CA ALA A 119 -3.36 -20.65 -20.08
C ALA A 119 -2.98 -22.09 -20.44
N GLY A 120 -3.88 -23.05 -20.25
CA GLY A 120 -3.67 -24.45 -20.57
C GLY A 120 -3.56 -24.65 -22.08
N VAL A 121 -4.49 -24.06 -22.83
CA VAL A 121 -4.56 -24.15 -24.30
C VAL A 121 -3.31 -23.53 -24.94
N ARG A 122 -2.93 -22.30 -24.53
CA ARG A 122 -1.76 -21.62 -25.07
C ARG A 122 -0.45 -22.35 -24.76
N THR A 123 -0.33 -22.93 -23.55
CA THR A 123 0.87 -23.67 -23.16
C THR A 123 0.98 -24.98 -23.93
N ALA A 124 -0.11 -25.72 -24.11
CA ALA A 124 -0.12 -26.95 -24.88
C ALA A 124 0.24 -26.69 -26.35
N ARG A 125 -0.34 -25.62 -26.95
CA ARG A 125 -0.04 -25.23 -28.32
C ARG A 125 1.42 -24.77 -28.48
N ALA A 126 1.95 -23.99 -27.53
CA ALA A 126 3.34 -23.55 -27.58
C ALA A 126 4.31 -24.74 -27.53
N ARG A 127 4.06 -25.73 -26.68
CA ARG A 127 4.86 -26.95 -26.61
C ARG A 127 4.80 -27.75 -27.93
N LEU A 128 3.60 -27.94 -28.47
CA LEU A 128 3.44 -28.62 -29.77
C LEU A 128 4.23 -27.95 -30.89
N LEU A 129 4.24 -26.61 -30.96
CA LEU A 129 5.02 -25.84 -31.93
C LEU A 129 6.53 -26.02 -31.72
N LEU A 130 6.99 -26.00 -30.44
CA LEU A 130 8.40 -26.28 -30.13
C LEU A 130 8.82 -27.71 -30.48
N GLU A 131 7.99 -28.69 -30.21
CA GLU A 131 8.22 -30.10 -30.57
C GLU A 131 8.35 -30.27 -32.07
N ARG A 132 7.45 -29.67 -32.88
CA ARG A 132 7.50 -29.67 -34.35
C ARG A 132 8.79 -29.08 -34.92
N LEU A 133 9.38 -28.11 -34.18
CA LEU A 133 10.63 -27.47 -34.53
C LEU A 133 11.87 -28.12 -33.91
N GLY A 134 11.73 -29.33 -33.34
CA GLY A 134 12.82 -30.10 -32.73
C GLY A 134 13.35 -29.51 -31.43
N LEU A 135 12.50 -28.80 -30.67
CA LEU A 135 12.83 -28.20 -29.38
C LEU A 135 12.02 -28.76 -28.21
N GLY A 136 11.49 -29.98 -28.34
CA GLY A 136 10.65 -30.62 -27.30
C GLY A 136 11.34 -30.75 -25.94
N GLU A 137 12.65 -31.06 -25.93
CA GLU A 137 13.43 -31.14 -24.67
C GLU A 137 13.90 -29.78 -24.16
N ARG A 138 13.71 -28.70 -24.88
CA ARG A 138 14.17 -27.33 -24.54
C ARG A 138 13.06 -26.38 -24.15
N THR A 139 11.87 -26.89 -23.92
CA THR A 139 10.66 -26.10 -23.69
C THR A 139 10.77 -25.18 -22.47
N THR A 140 11.52 -25.57 -21.44
CA THR A 140 11.73 -24.81 -20.21
C THR A 140 12.99 -23.95 -20.20
N ASN A 141 13.87 -24.12 -21.20
CA ASN A 141 15.11 -23.36 -21.30
C ASN A 141 14.83 -21.86 -21.57
N ARG A 142 15.69 -21.01 -21.04
CA ARG A 142 15.69 -19.57 -21.30
C ARG A 142 16.57 -19.25 -22.53
N PRO A 143 16.41 -18.08 -23.17
CA PRO A 143 17.20 -17.69 -24.33
C PRO A 143 18.72 -17.84 -24.13
N SER A 144 19.24 -17.44 -22.97
CA SER A 144 20.66 -17.58 -22.62
C SER A 144 21.18 -19.03 -22.57
N GLN A 145 20.28 -20.01 -22.56
CA GLN A 145 20.58 -21.45 -22.54
C GLN A 145 20.40 -22.12 -23.91
N LEU A 146 20.09 -21.35 -24.94
CA LEU A 146 19.78 -21.82 -26.29
C LEU A 146 20.83 -21.29 -27.28
N SER A 147 21.23 -22.13 -28.26
CA SER A 147 22.04 -21.64 -29.35
C SER A 147 21.29 -20.67 -30.26
N GLY A 148 21.98 -19.90 -31.10
CA GLY A 148 21.37 -18.93 -32.01
C GLY A 148 20.32 -19.58 -32.93
N GLY A 149 20.62 -20.74 -33.51
CA GLY A 149 19.66 -21.49 -34.32
C GLY A 149 18.47 -22.02 -33.53
N GLN A 150 18.64 -22.37 -32.23
CA GLN A 150 17.54 -22.75 -31.33
C GLN A 150 16.67 -21.53 -31.00
N GLN A 151 17.28 -20.38 -30.70
CA GLN A 151 16.55 -19.14 -30.47
C GLN A 151 15.74 -18.72 -31.69
N GLN A 152 16.28 -18.84 -32.87
CA GLN A 152 15.55 -18.56 -34.15
C GLN A 152 14.34 -19.48 -34.31
N ARG A 153 14.49 -20.76 -34.02
CA ARG A 153 13.36 -21.71 -34.05
C ARG A 153 12.29 -21.39 -33.00
N VAL A 154 12.66 -20.88 -31.82
CA VAL A 154 11.69 -20.35 -30.87
C VAL A 154 10.97 -19.11 -31.41
N SER A 155 11.68 -18.20 -32.11
CA SER A 155 11.08 -17.05 -32.81
C SER A 155 10.10 -17.48 -33.91
N ILE A 156 10.43 -18.51 -34.68
CA ILE A 156 9.53 -19.11 -35.69
C ILE A 156 8.30 -19.72 -35.00
N ALA A 157 8.48 -20.49 -33.90
CA ALA A 157 7.36 -21.04 -33.15
C ALA A 157 6.42 -19.93 -32.65
N ARG A 158 7.00 -18.81 -32.14
CA ARG A 158 6.24 -17.63 -31.70
C ARG A 158 5.42 -17.01 -32.82
N SER A 159 5.99 -16.89 -34.03
CA SER A 159 5.29 -16.31 -35.18
C SER A 159 4.05 -17.13 -35.60
N LEU A 160 4.01 -18.41 -35.29
CA LEU A 160 2.92 -19.33 -35.61
C LEU A 160 1.86 -19.49 -34.52
N MET A 161 2.08 -18.88 -33.36
CA MET A 161 1.28 -19.14 -32.16
C MET A 161 -0.21 -18.83 -32.35
N ASN A 162 -0.54 -17.72 -33.01
CA ASN A 162 -1.91 -17.34 -33.33
C ASN A 162 -2.36 -17.75 -34.75
N GLY A 163 -1.55 -18.54 -35.46
CA GLY A 163 -1.91 -19.06 -36.78
C GLY A 163 -1.56 -18.15 -37.94
N GLY A 164 -0.75 -17.08 -37.75
CA GLY A 164 -0.41 -16.03 -38.69
C GLY A 164 -0.49 -16.41 -40.19
N ALA A 165 -1.46 -15.81 -40.87
CA ALA A 165 -1.63 -16.05 -42.33
C ALA A 165 -0.43 -15.55 -43.12
N VAL A 166 0.25 -14.50 -42.60
CA VAL A 166 1.44 -13.87 -43.17
C VAL A 166 2.61 -14.01 -42.21
N VAL A 167 3.69 -14.59 -42.62
CA VAL A 167 4.97 -14.68 -41.90
C VAL A 167 5.94 -13.66 -42.47
N LEU A 168 6.33 -12.69 -41.71
CA LEU A 168 7.30 -11.66 -42.03
C LEU A 168 8.65 -12.04 -41.42
N ALA A 169 9.66 -12.28 -42.25
CA ALA A 169 10.99 -12.68 -41.81
C ALA A 169 12.04 -11.65 -42.24
N ASP A 170 12.62 -10.94 -41.27
CA ASP A 170 13.68 -9.95 -41.47
C ASP A 170 15.04 -10.60 -41.24
N GLU A 171 15.79 -10.79 -42.33
CA GLU A 171 17.11 -11.41 -42.33
C GLU A 171 17.22 -12.67 -41.44
N PRO A 172 16.34 -13.67 -41.60
CA PRO A 172 16.16 -14.74 -40.62
C PRO A 172 17.39 -15.65 -40.45
N THR A 173 18.36 -15.53 -41.31
CA THR A 173 19.63 -16.33 -41.34
C THR A 173 20.87 -15.49 -41.03
N GLY A 174 20.74 -14.14 -40.96
CA GLY A 174 21.90 -13.23 -40.92
C GLY A 174 22.79 -13.36 -39.68
N ALA A 175 22.28 -13.93 -38.60
CA ALA A 175 23.02 -14.15 -37.34
C ALA A 175 23.32 -15.64 -37.07
N LEU A 176 23.18 -16.52 -38.08
CA LEU A 176 23.30 -17.97 -37.96
C LEU A 176 24.48 -18.53 -38.72
N ASP A 177 25.00 -19.66 -38.25
CA ASP A 177 25.89 -20.51 -39.05
C ASP A 177 25.15 -21.11 -40.26
N HIS A 178 25.90 -21.55 -41.25
CA HIS A 178 25.34 -22.07 -42.51
C HIS A 178 24.39 -23.26 -42.34
N ALA A 179 24.68 -24.16 -41.37
CA ALA A 179 23.85 -25.34 -41.11
C ALA A 179 22.50 -24.94 -40.50
N SER A 180 22.53 -24.04 -39.48
CA SER A 180 21.33 -23.49 -38.85
C SER A 180 20.51 -22.65 -39.84
N GLY A 181 21.16 -21.85 -40.68
CA GLY A 181 20.51 -21.07 -41.72
C GLY A 181 19.73 -21.94 -42.72
N THR A 182 20.35 -23.04 -43.19
CA THR A 182 19.69 -24.02 -44.07
C THR A 182 18.44 -24.63 -43.43
N GLN A 183 18.49 -24.95 -42.11
CA GLN A 183 17.34 -25.48 -41.40
C GLN A 183 16.20 -24.45 -41.29
N VAL A 184 16.53 -23.19 -41.04
CA VAL A 184 15.53 -22.09 -40.98
C VAL A 184 14.86 -21.91 -42.34
N MET A 185 15.62 -21.93 -43.44
CA MET A 185 15.06 -21.82 -44.81
C MET A 185 14.19 -23.03 -45.18
N ALA A 186 14.56 -24.22 -44.73
CA ALA A 186 13.75 -25.43 -44.97
C ALA A 186 12.40 -25.29 -44.22
N GLU A 187 12.41 -24.70 -43.02
CA GLU A 187 11.19 -24.48 -42.24
C GLU A 187 10.29 -23.42 -42.87
N LEU A 188 10.84 -22.30 -43.36
CA LEU A 188 10.06 -21.28 -44.08
C LEU A 188 9.41 -21.86 -45.34
N LYS A 189 10.14 -22.71 -46.13
CA LYS A 189 9.56 -23.44 -47.26
C LYS A 189 8.45 -24.40 -46.85
N ARG A 190 8.61 -25.09 -45.72
CA ARG A 190 7.57 -25.98 -45.18
C ARG A 190 6.31 -25.20 -44.81
N LEU A 191 6.44 -24.02 -44.19
CA LEU A 191 5.32 -23.13 -43.86
C LEU A 191 4.59 -22.64 -45.10
N HIS A 192 5.34 -22.22 -46.15
CA HIS A 192 4.76 -21.88 -47.42
C HIS A 192 3.99 -23.07 -48.04
N GLY A 193 4.56 -24.27 -47.99
CA GLY A 193 3.89 -25.51 -48.44
C GLY A 193 2.62 -25.88 -47.67
N GLN A 194 2.46 -25.32 -46.44
CA GLN A 194 1.26 -25.43 -45.62
C GLN A 194 0.21 -24.35 -45.89
N GLY A 195 0.50 -23.42 -46.85
CA GLY A 195 -0.40 -22.37 -47.28
C GLY A 195 -0.20 -21.01 -46.59
N HIS A 196 0.86 -20.84 -45.80
CA HIS A 196 1.21 -19.52 -45.26
C HIS A 196 1.81 -18.63 -46.35
N THR A 197 1.47 -17.35 -46.33
CA THR A 197 2.17 -16.31 -47.11
C THR A 197 3.48 -15.99 -46.41
N VAL A 198 4.60 -16.12 -47.07
CA VAL A 198 5.92 -15.85 -46.50
C VAL A 198 6.56 -14.66 -47.22
N ILE A 199 6.90 -13.62 -46.45
CA ILE A 199 7.59 -12.43 -46.93
C ILE A 199 8.96 -12.39 -46.28
N LEU A 200 10.00 -12.60 -47.07
CA LEU A 200 11.38 -12.64 -46.62
C LEU A 200 12.09 -11.35 -47.04
N VAL A 201 12.70 -10.67 -46.11
CA VAL A 201 13.60 -9.53 -46.35
C VAL A 201 15.04 -10.02 -46.22
N THR A 202 15.85 -9.82 -47.24
CA THR A 202 17.26 -10.21 -47.21
C THR A 202 18.09 -9.39 -48.20
N HIS A 203 19.38 -9.28 -47.94
CA HIS A 203 20.36 -8.73 -48.88
C HIS A 203 21.17 -9.85 -49.57
N ASP A 204 20.96 -11.10 -49.17
CA ASP A 204 21.66 -12.27 -49.73
C ASP A 204 20.86 -12.86 -50.92
N ALA A 205 21.46 -12.85 -52.13
CA ALA A 205 20.86 -13.37 -53.32
C ALA A 205 20.63 -14.91 -53.28
N ALA A 206 21.48 -15.65 -52.54
CA ALA A 206 21.33 -17.09 -52.41
C ALA A 206 20.09 -17.43 -51.54
N ILE A 207 19.82 -16.64 -50.52
CA ILE A 207 18.62 -16.76 -49.67
C ILE A 207 17.37 -16.33 -50.47
N ALA A 208 17.45 -15.22 -51.22
CA ALA A 208 16.35 -14.74 -52.06
C ALA A 208 15.93 -15.74 -53.16
N ALA A 209 16.86 -16.50 -53.72
CA ALA A 209 16.60 -17.53 -54.71
C ALA A 209 15.68 -18.68 -54.21
N HIS A 210 15.42 -18.77 -52.92
CA HIS A 210 14.45 -19.71 -52.37
C HIS A 210 13.00 -19.26 -52.50
N ALA A 211 12.75 -17.94 -52.75
CA ALA A 211 11.40 -17.41 -52.96
C ALA A 211 10.94 -17.61 -54.41
N LEU A 212 9.63 -17.62 -54.61
CA LEU A 212 9.01 -17.76 -55.95
C LEU A 212 8.86 -16.42 -56.67
N ARG A 213 8.90 -15.32 -55.91
CA ARG A 213 8.81 -13.95 -56.41
C ARG A 213 9.86 -13.10 -55.70
N VAL A 214 10.57 -12.31 -56.46
CA VAL A 214 11.62 -11.43 -55.94
C VAL A 214 11.27 -9.99 -56.27
N VAL A 215 11.11 -9.16 -55.28
CA VAL A 215 10.84 -7.73 -55.36
C VAL A 215 12.10 -6.96 -54.99
N GLU A 216 12.64 -6.20 -55.92
CA GLU A 216 13.87 -5.43 -55.72
C GLU A 216 13.53 -3.97 -55.36
N ILE A 217 14.14 -3.47 -54.29
CA ILE A 217 13.96 -2.10 -53.80
C ILE A 217 15.31 -1.38 -53.87
N ALA A 218 15.31 -0.24 -54.54
CA ALA A 218 16.43 0.69 -54.55
C ALA A 218 15.91 2.13 -54.35
N ASP A 219 16.61 2.92 -53.50
CA ASP A 219 16.31 4.32 -53.22
C ASP A 219 14.84 4.59 -52.79
N GLY A 220 14.24 3.63 -52.09
CA GLY A 220 12.87 3.71 -51.59
C GLY A 220 11.79 3.39 -52.64
N ARG A 221 12.15 2.86 -53.81
CA ARG A 221 11.21 2.48 -54.89
C ARG A 221 11.33 1.01 -55.25
N VAL A 222 10.24 0.42 -55.66
CA VAL A 222 10.29 -0.90 -56.32
C VAL A 222 10.86 -0.72 -57.74
N VAL A 223 12.02 -1.28 -57.98
CA VAL A 223 12.71 -1.18 -59.29
C VAL A 223 12.50 -2.40 -60.15
N ALA A 224 12.27 -3.57 -59.57
CA ALA A 224 11.96 -4.78 -60.30
C ALA A 224 11.02 -5.69 -59.47
N ASP A 225 10.18 -6.45 -60.16
CA ASP A 225 9.26 -7.43 -59.58
C ASP A 225 9.28 -8.67 -60.49
N HIS A 226 10.10 -9.63 -60.10
CA HIS A 226 10.34 -10.84 -60.88
C HIS A 226 9.48 -11.98 -60.34
N ASN A 227 8.43 -12.34 -61.04
CA ASN A 227 7.62 -13.50 -60.75
C ASN A 227 8.09 -14.72 -61.57
N ALA A 228 8.55 -15.76 -60.87
CA ALA A 228 9.08 -16.97 -61.56
C ALA A 228 8.00 -17.88 -62.18
N GLY A 229 6.78 -17.37 -62.36
CA GLY A 229 5.78 -17.98 -63.25
C GLY A 229 5.19 -19.32 -62.81
N ARG A 230 5.08 -19.57 -61.51
CA ARG A 230 4.36 -20.75 -61.00
C ARG A 230 3.01 -20.33 -60.45
N ALA A 231 1.94 -20.98 -60.95
CA ALA A 231 0.57 -20.76 -60.49
C ALA A 231 0.48 -20.86 -58.96
N PRO A 232 -0.36 -20.03 -58.30
CA PRO A 232 -0.58 -20.12 -56.87
C PRO A 232 -0.95 -21.56 -56.52
N VAL A 233 -0.28 -22.10 -55.51
CA VAL A 233 -0.66 -23.37 -54.91
C VAL A 233 -2.12 -23.23 -54.51
N ALA A 234 -2.97 -24.15 -55.02
CA ALA A 234 -4.40 -24.13 -54.81
C ALA A 234 -4.74 -23.73 -53.37
N GLN A 235 -5.56 -22.68 -53.23
CA GLN A 235 -6.07 -22.20 -51.97
C GLN A 235 -6.59 -23.38 -51.13
N ARG A 236 -5.71 -24.03 -50.42
CA ARG A 236 -6.17 -24.62 -49.16
C ARG A 236 -6.52 -23.40 -48.34
N THR A 237 -7.82 -23.11 -48.25
CA THR A 237 -8.35 -22.35 -47.14
C THR A 237 -7.53 -22.80 -45.94
N VAL A 238 -6.58 -21.93 -45.46
CA VAL A 238 -6.00 -22.12 -44.14
C VAL A 238 -7.23 -22.24 -43.30
N ALA A 239 -7.61 -23.48 -42.96
CA ALA A 239 -8.77 -23.75 -42.16
C ALA A 239 -8.51 -22.86 -40.96
N ALA A 240 -9.31 -21.82 -40.88
CA ALA A 240 -9.14 -20.78 -39.85
C ALA A 240 -8.84 -21.58 -38.61
N ALA A 241 -7.56 -21.53 -38.17
CA ALA A 241 -7.10 -22.39 -37.12
C ALA A 241 -8.08 -22.11 -36.01
N SER A 242 -8.98 -23.06 -35.80
CA SER A 242 -10.26 -22.95 -35.12
C SER A 242 -10.09 -21.93 -34.01
N ALA A 243 -10.76 -20.80 -34.13
CA ALA A 243 -10.64 -19.71 -33.18
C ALA A 243 -10.72 -20.37 -31.83
N ALA A 244 -9.64 -20.38 -31.09
CA ALA A 244 -9.63 -21.01 -29.78
C ALA A 244 -10.82 -20.41 -29.03
N PRO A 245 -11.68 -21.21 -28.40
CA PRO A 245 -12.95 -20.74 -27.88
C PRO A 245 -12.67 -19.48 -27.08
N VAL A 246 -13.32 -18.38 -27.50
CA VAL A 246 -13.21 -17.08 -26.81
C VAL A 246 -13.73 -17.36 -25.40
N VAL A 247 -12.80 -17.46 -24.46
CA VAL A 247 -13.12 -17.66 -23.05
C VAL A 247 -13.99 -16.49 -22.64
N ALA A 248 -15.08 -16.75 -21.91
CA ALA A 248 -15.97 -15.71 -21.43
C ALA A 248 -15.14 -14.53 -20.89
N GLU A 249 -15.40 -13.32 -21.38
CA GLU A 249 -14.55 -12.10 -21.14
C GLU A 249 -14.05 -11.94 -19.70
N ARG A 250 -14.85 -12.37 -18.73
CA ARG A 250 -14.53 -12.30 -17.30
C ARG A 250 -13.36 -13.22 -16.91
N ARG A 251 -13.30 -14.45 -17.49
CA ARG A 251 -12.19 -15.38 -17.20
C ARG A 251 -10.91 -14.91 -17.87
N ALA A 252 -11.01 -14.42 -19.10
CA ALA A 252 -9.87 -13.84 -19.82
C ALA A 252 -9.24 -12.65 -19.06
N ARG A 253 -10.06 -11.78 -18.44
CA ARG A 253 -9.57 -10.66 -17.62
C ARG A 253 -8.86 -11.12 -16.35
N ILE A 254 -9.36 -12.17 -15.67
CA ILE A 254 -8.72 -12.72 -14.46
C ILE A 254 -7.39 -13.36 -14.81
N ASP A 255 -7.31 -14.12 -15.91
CA ASP A 255 -6.08 -14.77 -16.33
C ASP A 255 -5.03 -13.76 -16.81
N ALA A 256 -5.45 -12.70 -17.51
CA ALA A 256 -4.57 -11.58 -17.84
C ALA A 256 -4.02 -10.86 -16.58
N MET A 257 -4.86 -10.68 -15.57
CA MET A 257 -4.45 -10.10 -14.29
C MET A 257 -3.43 -11.00 -13.58
N ARG A 258 -3.69 -12.29 -13.48
CA ARG A 258 -2.76 -13.26 -12.87
C ARG A 258 -1.42 -13.29 -13.59
N GLU A 259 -1.43 -13.24 -14.92
CA GLU A 259 -0.21 -13.22 -15.72
C GLU A 259 0.58 -11.91 -15.51
N ALA A 260 -0.12 -10.77 -15.45
CA ALA A 260 0.49 -9.48 -15.16
C ALA A 260 1.13 -9.47 -13.77
N ILE A 261 0.45 -10.01 -12.74
CA ILE A 261 1.02 -10.17 -11.38
C ILE A 261 2.25 -11.08 -11.41
N ARG A 262 2.18 -12.22 -12.11
CA ARG A 262 3.31 -13.15 -12.21
C ARG A 262 4.52 -12.50 -12.89
N MET A 263 4.31 -11.76 -13.98
CA MET A 263 5.36 -11.01 -14.65
C MET A 263 5.95 -9.91 -13.76
N ALA A 264 5.11 -9.17 -13.04
CA ALA A 264 5.55 -8.14 -12.10
C ALA A 264 6.42 -8.73 -10.97
N VAL A 265 5.98 -9.83 -10.35
CA VAL A 265 6.76 -10.50 -9.29
C VAL A 265 8.10 -11.02 -9.83
N ARG A 266 8.13 -11.60 -11.05
CA ARG A 266 9.39 -12.04 -11.67
C ARG A 266 10.33 -10.87 -11.95
N SER A 267 9.81 -9.75 -12.45
CA SER A 267 10.58 -8.52 -12.67
C SER A 267 11.21 -8.01 -11.36
N MET A 268 10.43 -7.98 -10.27
CA MET A 268 10.92 -7.58 -8.94
C MET A 268 12.04 -8.51 -8.44
N LEU A 269 11.92 -9.82 -8.65
CA LEU A 269 12.92 -10.80 -8.22
C LEU A 269 14.19 -10.78 -9.10
N ALA A 270 14.09 -10.37 -10.36
CA ALA A 270 15.24 -10.23 -11.25
C ALA A 270 16.14 -9.06 -10.86
N HIS A 271 15.57 -7.96 -10.33
CA HIS A 271 16.30 -6.73 -9.96
C HIS A 271 16.15 -6.42 -8.46
N ARG A 272 16.53 -7.38 -7.59
CA ARG A 272 16.28 -7.35 -6.13
C ARG A 272 16.78 -6.08 -5.44
N LEU A 273 18.00 -5.63 -5.74
CA LEU A 273 18.58 -4.44 -5.10
C LEU A 273 17.79 -3.18 -5.43
N ARG A 274 17.40 -3.01 -6.70
CA ARG A 274 16.58 -1.88 -7.14
C ARG A 274 15.21 -1.89 -6.46
N THR A 275 14.55 -3.05 -6.46
CA THR A 275 13.24 -3.22 -5.83
C THR A 275 13.30 -2.90 -4.33
N LEU A 276 14.36 -3.34 -3.64
CA LEU A 276 14.56 -3.04 -2.22
C LEU A 276 14.78 -1.55 -1.96
N LEU A 277 15.62 -0.89 -2.77
CA LEU A 277 15.85 0.55 -2.67
C LEU A 277 14.58 1.37 -2.96
N THR A 278 13.77 0.91 -3.92
CA THR A 278 12.48 1.55 -4.23
C THR A 278 11.49 1.43 -3.07
N MET A 279 11.41 0.24 -2.47
CA MET A 279 10.53 -0.01 -1.33
C MET A 279 10.98 0.73 -0.08
N LEU A 280 12.28 1.03 0.10
CA LEU A 280 12.83 1.60 1.32
C LEU A 280 12.14 2.91 1.71
N GLY A 281 11.91 3.81 0.75
CA GLY A 281 11.17 5.05 1.01
C GLY A 281 9.75 4.83 1.49
N ILE A 282 9.05 3.83 0.92
CA ILE A 282 7.69 3.48 1.33
C ILE A 282 7.69 2.77 2.68
N ILE A 283 8.65 1.86 2.91
CA ILE A 283 8.80 1.16 4.19
C ILE A 283 8.97 2.17 5.33
N ILE A 284 9.89 3.12 5.16
CA ILE A 284 10.14 4.16 6.18
C ILE A 284 8.90 5.04 6.38
N GLY A 285 8.26 5.48 5.29
CA GLY A 285 7.07 6.32 5.36
C GLY A 285 5.91 5.64 6.07
N VAL A 286 5.57 4.41 5.68
CA VAL A 286 4.49 3.63 6.30
C VAL A 286 4.83 3.27 7.75
N ALA A 287 6.07 2.84 8.02
CA ALA A 287 6.50 2.52 9.38
C ALA A 287 6.39 3.72 10.31
N ALA A 288 6.84 4.90 9.87
CA ALA A 288 6.72 6.14 10.65
C ALA A 288 5.27 6.48 10.96
N VAL A 289 4.36 6.46 9.96
CA VAL A 289 2.93 6.73 10.15
C VAL A 289 2.33 5.78 11.17
N VAL A 290 2.50 4.47 10.97
CA VAL A 290 1.88 3.43 11.81
C VAL A 290 2.41 3.49 13.24
N THR A 291 3.74 3.67 13.41
CA THR A 291 4.38 3.78 14.73
C THR A 291 3.88 4.98 15.50
N VAL A 292 3.82 6.15 14.87
CA VAL A 292 3.40 7.38 15.54
C VAL A 292 1.93 7.36 15.90
N VAL A 293 1.07 6.87 15.03
CA VAL A 293 -0.36 6.73 15.35
C VAL A 293 -0.57 5.72 16.50
N ALA A 294 0.18 4.62 16.52
CA ALA A 294 0.12 3.64 17.59
C ALA A 294 0.59 4.22 18.93
N LEU A 295 1.68 5.01 18.91
CA LEU A 295 2.19 5.73 20.07
C LEU A 295 1.19 6.77 20.59
N GLY A 296 0.61 7.58 19.69
CA GLY A 296 -0.39 8.59 20.06
C GLY A 296 -1.62 7.99 20.73
N LYS A 297 -2.12 6.87 20.19
CA LYS A 297 -3.25 6.14 20.81
C LYS A 297 -2.88 5.51 22.15
N GLY A 298 -1.66 4.98 22.27
CA GLY A 298 -1.17 4.44 23.54
C GLY A 298 -1.06 5.52 24.61
N ALA A 299 -0.47 6.65 24.29
CA ALA A 299 -0.36 7.80 25.21
C ALA A 299 -1.74 8.33 25.61
N GLN A 300 -2.68 8.43 24.65
CA GLN A 300 -4.05 8.83 24.94
C GLN A 300 -4.73 7.87 25.94
N ALA A 301 -4.65 6.57 25.70
CA ALA A 301 -5.24 5.56 26.56
C ALA A 301 -4.63 5.58 27.99
N GLN A 302 -3.33 5.83 28.09
CA GLN A 302 -2.65 5.97 29.37
C GLN A 302 -3.13 7.19 30.13
N VAL A 303 -3.25 8.34 29.46
CA VAL A 303 -3.80 9.57 30.06
C VAL A 303 -5.26 9.37 30.48
N GLU A 304 -6.09 8.76 29.61
CA GLU A 304 -7.49 8.44 29.96
C GLU A 304 -7.58 7.52 31.19
N SER A 305 -6.70 6.51 31.29
CA SER A 305 -6.66 5.63 32.45
C SER A 305 -6.32 6.39 33.72
N GLN A 306 -5.30 7.24 33.69
CA GLN A 306 -4.89 8.06 34.83
C GLN A 306 -5.97 9.07 35.24
N LEU A 307 -6.66 9.69 34.30
CA LEU A 307 -7.71 10.66 34.56
C LEU A 307 -9.02 10.01 35.04
N ASN A 308 -9.34 8.81 34.54
CA ASN A 308 -10.50 8.07 35.04
C ASN A 308 -10.34 7.66 36.50
N GLU A 309 -9.11 7.51 36.99
CA GLU A 309 -8.82 7.29 38.43
C GLU A 309 -9.02 8.55 39.30
N LEU A 310 -8.99 9.75 38.71
CA LEU A 310 -9.27 11.02 39.40
C LEU A 310 -10.77 11.31 39.58
N GLY A 311 -11.65 10.52 38.92
CA GLY A 311 -13.11 10.73 38.95
C GLY A 311 -13.58 11.57 37.73
N ALA A 312 -14.57 11.06 37.02
CA ALA A 312 -15.19 11.81 35.93
C ALA A 312 -16.11 12.91 36.50
N SER A 313 -16.11 14.09 35.88
CA SER A 313 -17.00 15.22 36.22
C SER A 313 -16.84 15.76 37.66
N THR A 314 -15.60 15.70 38.18
CA THR A 314 -15.30 16.26 39.54
C THR A 314 -14.65 17.63 39.46
N LEU A 315 -15.04 18.46 40.44
CA LEU A 315 -14.47 19.79 40.69
C LEU A 315 -13.93 19.80 42.14
N ASP A 316 -12.65 20.10 42.28
CA ASP A 316 -12.03 20.22 43.59
C ASP A 316 -11.86 21.69 43.94
N ILE A 317 -12.38 22.09 45.08
CA ILE A 317 -12.36 23.46 45.61
C ILE A 317 -11.32 23.52 46.72
N TYR A 318 -10.33 24.36 46.56
CA TYR A 318 -9.24 24.56 47.51
C TYR A 318 -9.22 26.00 48.04
N PRO A 319 -8.73 26.24 49.26
CA PRO A 319 -8.51 27.60 49.76
C PRO A 319 -7.31 28.24 49.06
N GLY A 320 -7.37 29.55 48.81
CA GLY A 320 -6.31 30.32 48.19
C GLY A 320 -6.62 30.75 46.76
N SER A 321 -5.64 31.32 46.08
CA SER A 321 -5.76 31.77 44.68
C SER A 321 -5.30 30.72 43.67
N ASP A 322 -4.35 29.85 44.05
CA ASP A 322 -3.81 28.72 43.25
C ASP A 322 -3.09 27.71 44.17
N PHE A 323 -2.53 26.64 43.58
CA PHE A 323 -1.79 25.58 44.31
C PHE A 323 -0.46 26.03 44.95
N GLY A 324 -0.03 27.24 44.80
CA GLY A 324 1.22 27.77 45.33
C GLY A 324 1.02 28.96 46.26
N ASP A 325 -0.22 29.34 46.56
CA ASP A 325 -0.51 30.51 47.37
C ASP A 325 -0.07 30.28 48.84
N PRO A 326 0.96 31.00 49.35
CA PRO A 326 1.38 30.86 50.76
C PRO A 326 0.28 31.19 51.76
N ARG A 327 -0.67 32.03 51.38
CA ARG A 327 -1.80 32.44 52.23
C ARG A 327 -2.87 31.36 52.31
N SER A 328 -2.83 30.32 51.48
CA SER A 328 -3.79 29.21 51.57
C SER A 328 -3.81 28.54 52.93
N VAL A 329 -2.69 28.58 53.67
CA VAL A 329 -2.56 28.05 55.03
C VAL A 329 -3.29 28.93 56.06
N GLU A 330 -3.44 30.23 55.81
CA GLU A 330 -4.10 31.19 56.70
C GLU A 330 -5.62 31.33 56.43
N ILE A 331 -6.08 30.76 55.30
CA ILE A 331 -7.49 30.85 54.91
C ILE A 331 -8.28 29.74 55.58
N GLU A 332 -9.16 30.09 56.49
CA GLU A 332 -10.01 29.17 57.24
C GLU A 332 -11.49 29.25 56.86
N THR A 333 -11.79 29.88 55.73
CA THR A 333 -13.17 30.16 55.32
C THR A 333 -13.88 28.96 54.72
N LEU A 334 -13.12 27.92 54.22
CA LEU A 334 -13.70 26.73 53.69
C LEU A 334 -14.13 25.78 54.81
N VAL A 335 -15.43 25.69 55.04
CA VAL A 335 -16.03 24.97 56.18
C VAL A 335 -17.04 23.89 55.71
N VAL A 336 -17.43 23.01 56.60
CA VAL A 336 -18.40 21.93 56.34
C VAL A 336 -19.74 22.49 55.83
N ALA A 337 -20.19 23.64 56.38
CA ALA A 337 -21.42 24.27 55.92
C ALA A 337 -21.41 24.64 54.41
N ASP A 338 -20.24 24.93 53.84
CA ASP A 338 -20.11 25.15 52.38
C ASP A 338 -20.37 23.85 51.63
N ALA A 339 -19.83 22.72 52.08
CA ALA A 339 -20.06 21.42 51.46
C ALA A 339 -21.54 21.04 51.51
N ASP A 340 -22.23 21.27 52.66
CA ASP A 340 -23.67 21.01 52.81
C ASP A 340 -24.50 21.90 51.88
N HIS A 341 -24.12 23.17 51.76
CA HIS A 341 -24.79 24.10 50.85
C HIS A 341 -24.62 23.68 49.38
N LEU A 342 -23.39 23.29 48.98
CA LEU A 342 -23.11 22.83 47.65
C LEU A 342 -23.84 21.51 47.34
N ALA A 343 -24.00 20.62 48.31
CA ALA A 343 -24.74 19.37 48.13
C ALA A 343 -26.24 19.59 47.85
N ALA A 344 -26.80 20.71 48.29
CA ALA A 344 -28.21 21.05 48.04
C ALA A 344 -28.47 21.58 46.59
N LEU A 345 -27.44 21.88 45.82
CA LEU A 345 -27.60 22.43 44.46
C LEU A 345 -28.08 21.36 43.50
N SER A 346 -29.05 21.71 42.65
CA SER A 346 -29.74 20.76 41.75
C SER A 346 -28.85 20.10 40.69
N TYR A 347 -27.74 20.70 40.32
CA TYR A 347 -26.78 20.19 39.32
C TYR A 347 -25.63 19.41 39.97
N VAL A 348 -25.55 19.34 41.29
CA VAL A 348 -24.59 18.54 42.02
C VAL A 348 -25.14 17.13 42.24
N ASP A 349 -24.29 16.12 42.05
CA ASP A 349 -24.61 14.72 42.31
C ASP A 349 -24.23 14.30 43.72
N SER A 350 -23.02 14.61 44.14
CA SER A 350 -22.50 14.28 45.48
C SER A 350 -21.32 15.18 45.84
N VAL A 351 -21.09 15.35 47.16
CA VAL A 351 -20.04 16.21 47.69
C VAL A 351 -19.27 15.45 48.78
N SER A 352 -17.98 15.68 48.86
CA SER A 352 -17.14 15.20 49.95
C SER A 352 -16.28 16.33 50.48
N PRO A 353 -16.46 16.74 51.74
CA PRO A 353 -15.48 17.54 52.45
C PRO A 353 -14.24 16.69 52.73
N ASN A 354 -13.04 17.26 52.54
CA ASN A 354 -11.78 16.54 52.69
C ASN A 354 -10.84 17.30 53.63
N LEU A 355 -10.18 16.54 54.50
CA LEU A 355 -9.05 17.01 55.31
C LEU A 355 -7.99 15.92 55.35
N SER A 356 -6.74 16.27 55.48
CA SER A 356 -5.66 15.31 55.53
C SER A 356 -4.67 15.57 56.63
N GLY A 357 -3.96 14.53 57.03
CA GLY A 357 -2.89 14.63 58.00
C GLY A 357 -2.02 13.38 57.99
N SER A 358 -0.79 13.52 58.43
CA SER A 358 0.17 12.42 58.56
C SER A 358 0.32 11.99 59.99
N VAL A 359 0.04 10.73 60.28
CA VAL A 359 0.12 10.19 61.66
C VAL A 359 0.85 8.84 61.68
N ALA A 360 1.35 8.50 62.89
CA ALA A 360 1.88 7.15 63.10
C ALA A 360 0.73 6.13 63.20
N ALA A 361 0.82 5.07 62.38
CA ALA A 361 -0.10 3.94 62.38
C ALA A 361 0.59 2.73 63.00
N LEU A 362 -0.06 2.09 64.01
CA LEU A 362 0.46 0.91 64.70
C LEU A 362 -0.57 -0.22 64.68
N GLN A 363 -0.11 -1.42 64.29
CA GLN A 363 -0.93 -2.63 64.37
C GLN A 363 -0.07 -3.87 64.64
N GLY A 364 -0.37 -4.58 65.77
CA GLY A 364 0.31 -5.84 66.08
C GLY A 364 1.84 -5.78 66.15
N GLY A 365 2.40 -4.64 66.63
CA GLY A 365 3.85 -4.42 66.70
C GLY A 365 4.47 -3.84 65.41
N ARG A 366 3.71 -3.73 64.33
CA ARG A 366 4.14 -3.06 63.08
C ARG A 366 3.83 -1.58 63.14
N ARG A 367 4.78 -0.75 62.71
CA ARG A 367 4.64 0.71 62.68
C ARG A 367 4.92 1.25 61.27
N ALA A 368 4.06 2.14 60.79
CA ALA A 368 4.28 2.89 59.57
C ALA A 368 3.75 4.32 59.73
N THR A 369 4.27 5.26 58.99
CA THR A 369 3.63 6.57 58.82
C THR A 369 2.50 6.40 57.79
N ALA A 370 1.28 6.77 58.21
CA ALA A 370 0.11 6.71 57.33
C ALA A 370 -0.44 8.11 57.07
N GLN A 371 -0.84 8.37 55.87
CA GLN A 371 -1.64 9.54 55.52
C GLN A 371 -3.10 9.22 55.88
N VAL A 372 -3.68 10.01 56.74
CA VAL A 372 -5.12 9.94 57.07
C VAL A 372 -5.86 10.92 56.19
N LEU A 373 -6.88 10.44 55.53
CA LEU A 373 -7.82 11.25 54.75
C LEU A 373 -9.18 11.18 55.43
N GLY A 374 -9.56 12.30 56.08
CA GLY A 374 -10.90 12.51 56.61
C GLY A 374 -11.82 12.92 55.46
N VAL A 375 -12.85 12.11 55.18
CA VAL A 375 -13.68 12.27 53.98
C VAL A 375 -15.16 12.04 54.28
N GLY A 376 -16.05 12.49 53.39
CA GLY A 376 -17.50 12.25 53.50
C GLY A 376 -17.89 10.83 53.08
N ALA A 377 -19.09 10.40 53.45
CA ALA A 377 -19.66 9.10 53.11
C ALA A 377 -19.79 8.90 51.58
N ASP A 378 -20.01 9.97 50.85
CA ASP A 378 -20.17 9.97 49.40
C ASP A 378 -18.85 9.90 48.59
N LEU A 379 -17.69 9.87 49.25
CA LEU A 379 -16.40 9.80 48.55
C LEU A 379 -16.30 8.69 47.48
N PRO A 380 -16.80 7.44 47.72
CA PRO A 380 -16.79 6.42 46.68
C PRO A 380 -17.54 6.82 45.40
N ARG A 381 -18.64 7.56 45.58
CA ARG A 381 -19.47 8.06 44.49
C ARG A 381 -18.81 9.25 43.80
N VAL A 382 -18.23 10.15 44.55
CA VAL A 382 -17.52 11.36 44.07
C VAL A 382 -16.28 10.96 43.24
N ARG A 383 -15.43 10.06 43.78
CA ARG A 383 -14.14 9.68 43.18
C ARG A 383 -14.15 8.35 42.42
N GLY A 384 -15.29 7.66 42.39
CA GLY A 384 -15.35 6.33 41.74
C GLY A 384 -14.52 5.26 42.43
N LEU A 385 -14.31 5.38 43.76
CA LEU A 385 -13.52 4.44 44.54
C LEU A 385 -14.16 3.07 44.59
N ARG A 386 -13.38 2.03 44.24
CA ARG A 386 -13.83 0.63 44.30
C ARG A 386 -13.26 -0.06 45.53
N LEU A 387 -14.16 -0.61 46.36
CA LEU A 387 -13.77 -1.48 47.47
C LEU A 387 -13.29 -2.82 46.93
N LYS A 388 -12.18 -3.31 47.46
CA LYS A 388 -11.69 -4.67 47.20
C LYS A 388 -12.36 -5.67 48.13
N ALA A 389 -12.62 -5.24 49.42
CA ALA A 389 -13.27 -6.05 50.43
C ALA A 389 -13.88 -5.15 51.48
N GLY A 390 -14.90 -5.63 52.20
CA GLY A 390 -15.59 -4.89 53.25
C GLY A 390 -16.66 -3.93 52.74
N ARG A 391 -16.91 -2.86 53.52
CA ARG A 391 -17.88 -1.81 53.20
C ARG A 391 -17.28 -0.43 53.41
N PHE A 392 -17.90 0.60 52.88
CA PHE A 392 -17.61 2.00 53.17
C PHE A 392 -18.44 2.43 54.41
N PHE A 393 -18.05 3.51 55.08
CA PHE A 393 -18.83 4.05 56.20
C PHE A 393 -20.06 4.82 55.68
N SER A 394 -21.13 4.78 56.50
CA SER A 394 -22.39 5.44 56.21
C SER A 394 -22.39 6.89 56.70
N GLU A 395 -23.39 7.68 56.25
CA GLU A 395 -23.61 9.05 56.75
C GLU A 395 -23.90 9.07 58.27
N ASP A 396 -24.64 8.07 58.80
CA ASP A 396 -24.87 7.93 60.24
C ASP A 396 -23.55 7.76 61.01
N GLU A 397 -22.58 7.05 60.48
CA GLU A 397 -21.25 6.86 61.09
C GLU A 397 -20.41 8.13 61.00
N VAL A 398 -20.61 8.97 59.97
CA VAL A 398 -20.00 10.31 59.86
C VAL A 398 -20.57 11.23 60.91
N VAL A 399 -21.89 11.33 61.03
CA VAL A 399 -22.57 12.18 62.01
C VAL A 399 -22.29 11.71 63.45
N ALA A 400 -22.23 10.40 63.68
CA ALA A 400 -21.95 9.85 65.01
C ALA A 400 -20.46 9.88 65.37
N HIS A 401 -19.58 10.50 64.64
CA HIS A 401 -18.12 10.56 64.84
C HIS A 401 -17.52 9.17 65.15
N ARG A 402 -17.93 8.12 64.37
CA ARG A 402 -17.45 6.74 64.57
C ARG A 402 -15.98 6.61 64.17
N ALA A 403 -15.22 5.93 65.04
CA ALA A 403 -13.81 5.63 64.81
C ALA A 403 -13.65 4.41 63.88
N VAL A 404 -14.13 4.53 62.64
CA VAL A 404 -14.02 3.49 61.59
C VAL A 404 -13.09 3.96 60.49
N GLY A 405 -12.37 3.01 59.88
CA GLY A 405 -11.40 3.34 58.85
C GLY A 405 -11.38 2.32 57.69
N ILE A 406 -10.98 2.79 56.55
CA ILE A 406 -10.79 1.97 55.32
C ILE A 406 -9.35 2.16 54.93
N VAL A 407 -8.64 1.05 54.71
CA VAL A 407 -7.21 1.07 54.37
C VAL A 407 -7.01 0.86 52.88
N ASP A 408 -6.00 1.50 52.35
CA ASP A 408 -5.55 1.18 50.97
C ASP A 408 -4.74 -0.13 50.96
N GLN A 409 -4.44 -0.65 49.74
CA GLN A 409 -3.66 -1.88 49.64
C GLN A 409 -2.23 -1.77 50.19
N LYS A 410 -1.65 -0.57 50.23
CA LYS A 410 -0.31 -0.33 50.76
C LYS A 410 -0.33 -0.41 52.27
N ALA A 411 -1.32 0.26 52.91
CA ALA A 411 -1.53 0.16 54.35
C ALA A 411 -1.87 -1.27 54.78
N ALA A 412 -2.71 -1.98 54.01
CA ALA A 412 -3.04 -3.37 54.26
C ALA A 412 -1.79 -4.26 54.26
N LYS A 413 -0.91 -4.11 53.26
CA LYS A 413 0.34 -4.89 53.16
C LYS A 413 1.38 -4.49 54.22
N ALA A 414 1.51 -3.21 54.52
CA ALA A 414 2.53 -2.71 55.45
C ALA A 414 2.23 -3.03 56.89
N LEU A 415 0.95 -2.93 57.31
CA LEU A 415 0.54 -2.98 58.72
C LEU A 415 -0.07 -4.33 59.10
N PHE A 416 -0.72 -5.04 58.18
CA PHE A 416 -1.46 -6.26 58.49
C PHE A 416 -0.81 -7.51 57.95
N PRO A 417 -0.58 -8.56 58.73
CA PRO A 417 -0.03 -9.84 58.24
C PRO A 417 -1.07 -10.70 57.51
N GLY A 418 -2.36 -10.35 57.59
CA GLY A 418 -3.48 -11.09 57.05
C GLY A 418 -4.62 -10.17 56.63
N ASN A 419 -5.87 -10.63 56.81
CA ASN A 419 -7.05 -9.82 56.48
C ASN A 419 -7.15 -8.62 57.45
N PRO A 420 -7.13 -7.36 56.98
CA PRO A 420 -7.23 -6.19 57.86
C PRO A 420 -8.65 -5.94 58.37
N ILE A 421 -9.71 -6.48 57.75
CA ILE A 421 -11.10 -6.19 58.08
C ILE A 421 -11.43 -6.81 59.48
N GLY A 422 -12.04 -6.00 60.36
CA GLY A 422 -12.38 -6.36 61.74
C GLY A 422 -11.20 -6.22 62.72
N SER A 423 -10.03 -5.76 62.24
CA SER A 423 -8.90 -5.48 63.14
C SER A 423 -8.90 -4.02 63.57
N THR A 424 -8.38 -3.73 64.78
CA THR A 424 -8.23 -2.36 65.26
C THR A 424 -6.85 -1.83 64.93
N LEU A 425 -6.77 -0.66 64.29
CA LEU A 425 -5.58 0.08 63.93
C LEU A 425 -5.43 1.30 64.84
N LEU A 426 -4.26 1.48 65.45
CA LEU A 426 -3.97 2.69 66.24
C LEU A 426 -3.41 3.79 65.32
N LEU A 427 -4.15 4.87 65.14
CA LEU A 427 -3.76 6.05 64.34
C LEU A 427 -3.48 7.22 65.29
N GLY A 428 -2.22 7.66 65.42
CA GLY A 428 -1.87 8.73 66.38
C GLY A 428 -2.27 8.45 67.84
N GLY A 429 -2.40 7.18 68.22
CA GLY A 429 -2.89 6.74 69.50
C GLY A 429 -4.40 6.49 69.60
N MET A 430 -5.19 6.87 68.61
CA MET A 430 -6.63 6.64 68.53
C MET A 430 -6.92 5.24 67.92
N PRO A 431 -7.72 4.40 68.58
CA PRO A 431 -8.17 3.14 68.06
C PRO A 431 -9.22 3.35 66.93
N VAL A 432 -8.99 2.76 65.75
CA VAL A 432 -9.86 2.83 64.57
C VAL A 432 -10.14 1.41 64.08
N ASP A 433 -11.41 1.07 63.92
CA ASP A 433 -11.80 -0.25 63.41
C ASP A 433 -11.76 -0.29 61.88
N VAL A 434 -11.02 -1.23 61.33
CA VAL A 434 -10.90 -1.35 59.87
C VAL A 434 -12.11 -2.10 59.34
N ILE A 435 -12.93 -1.40 58.52
CA ILE A 435 -14.18 -1.95 57.96
C ILE A 435 -14.11 -2.27 56.48
N GLY A 436 -13.05 -1.83 55.79
CA GLY A 436 -12.90 -2.07 54.36
C GLY A 436 -11.49 -1.89 53.83
N VAL A 437 -11.26 -2.37 52.63
CA VAL A 437 -10.01 -2.23 51.87
C VAL A 437 -10.32 -1.67 50.51
N VAL A 438 -9.68 -0.57 50.14
CA VAL A 438 -9.79 0.06 48.82
C VAL A 438 -8.75 -0.53 47.87
N GLY A 439 -9.13 -0.69 46.58
CA GLY A 439 -8.23 -1.07 45.51
C GLY A 439 -7.14 -0.01 45.24
N PRO A 440 -6.27 -0.23 44.25
CA PRO A 440 -5.32 0.80 43.83
C PRO A 440 -6.07 2.06 43.40
N ASN A 441 -5.60 3.22 43.87
CA ASN A 441 -6.21 4.50 43.57
C ASN A 441 -5.13 5.56 43.32
N ALA A 442 -5.27 6.31 42.20
CA ALA A 442 -4.35 7.40 41.85
C ALA A 442 -4.47 8.59 42.83
N PHE A 443 -5.59 8.75 43.51
CA PHE A 443 -5.79 9.85 44.49
C PHE A 443 -4.88 9.73 45.69
N ALA A 444 -4.52 8.52 46.10
CA ALA A 444 -3.54 8.23 47.13
C ALA A 444 -2.11 8.11 46.56
N GLY A 445 -1.77 8.92 45.58
CA GLY A 445 -0.63 8.80 44.68
C GLY A 445 0.79 8.84 45.24
N GLY A 446 0.97 8.73 46.56
CA GLY A 446 2.27 8.61 47.21
C GLY A 446 2.68 7.15 47.47
N ALA A 447 3.95 6.96 47.87
CA ALA A 447 4.43 5.67 48.38
C ALA A 447 3.85 5.39 49.80
N THR A 448 3.20 6.37 50.43
CA THR A 448 2.74 6.33 51.82
C THR A 448 1.44 5.53 51.95
N PRO A 449 1.33 4.63 52.94
CA PRO A 449 0.08 3.99 53.32
C PRO A 449 -1.02 5.01 53.62
N THR A 450 -2.25 4.77 53.11
CA THR A 450 -3.37 5.71 53.26
C THR A 450 -4.53 5.06 54.01
N VAL A 451 -5.13 5.81 54.93
CA VAL A 451 -6.33 5.42 55.66
C VAL A 451 -7.42 6.46 55.49
N TYR A 452 -8.57 6.04 54.98
CA TYR A 452 -9.77 6.86 54.84
C TYR A 452 -10.65 6.70 56.11
N MET A 453 -11.15 7.78 56.66
CA MET A 453 -12.04 7.77 57.80
C MET A 453 -13.06 8.91 57.72
N PRO A 454 -14.17 8.89 58.50
CA PRO A 454 -15.09 10.00 58.58
C PRO A 454 -14.38 11.32 58.88
N TYR A 455 -14.62 12.38 58.08
CA TYR A 455 -13.99 13.68 58.28
C TYR A 455 -14.25 14.24 59.69
N THR A 456 -15.45 13.99 60.25
CA THR A 456 -15.86 14.40 61.60
C THR A 456 -14.97 13.78 62.67
N SER A 457 -14.65 12.49 62.56
CA SER A 457 -13.77 11.77 63.46
C SER A 457 -12.31 12.20 63.31
N ALA A 458 -11.85 12.39 62.06
CA ALA A 458 -10.51 12.85 61.77
C ALA A 458 -10.28 14.26 62.35
N ALA A 459 -11.21 15.18 62.12
CA ALA A 459 -11.16 16.55 62.61
C ALA A 459 -11.12 16.63 64.11
N SER A 460 -12.10 16.01 64.82
CA SER A 460 -12.31 16.19 66.24
C SER A 460 -11.37 15.37 67.11
N ARG A 461 -10.94 14.17 66.67
CA ARG A 461 -10.20 13.24 67.53
C ARG A 461 -8.74 13.03 67.15
N LEU A 462 -8.36 13.32 65.89
CA LEU A 462 -7.03 12.98 65.39
C LEU A 462 -6.21 14.20 65.02
N LEU A 463 -6.78 15.13 64.25
CA LEU A 463 -6.06 16.28 63.69
C LEU A 463 -6.27 17.58 64.48
N GLY A 464 -7.34 17.66 65.31
CA GLY A 464 -7.66 18.84 66.17
C GLY A 464 -8.01 20.10 65.36
N SER A 465 -8.37 19.96 64.07
CA SER A 465 -8.70 21.07 63.18
C SER A 465 -10.01 20.78 62.47
N GLN A 466 -10.90 21.76 62.43
CA GLN A 466 -12.17 21.70 61.66
C GLN A 466 -12.04 22.29 60.27
N ARG A 467 -10.84 22.73 59.89
CA ARG A 467 -10.56 23.34 58.62
C ARG A 467 -10.54 22.28 57.53
N LEU A 468 -11.27 22.51 56.47
CA LEU A 468 -11.23 21.67 55.29
C LEU A 468 -10.00 22.03 54.42
N GLU A 469 -9.32 21.02 53.93
CA GLU A 469 -8.26 21.17 52.95
C GLU A 469 -8.83 21.36 51.56
N SER A 470 -9.95 20.68 51.26
CA SER A 470 -10.70 20.85 50.01
C SER A 470 -12.13 20.35 50.13
N ILE A 471 -12.97 20.78 49.22
CA ILE A 471 -14.29 20.20 48.99
C ILE A 471 -14.29 19.62 47.57
N THR A 472 -14.55 18.33 47.43
CA THR A 472 -14.72 17.68 46.12
C THR A 472 -16.18 17.59 45.79
N VAL A 473 -16.57 18.14 44.65
CA VAL A 473 -17.93 18.15 44.11
C VAL A 473 -18.00 17.32 42.87
N ARG A 474 -18.88 16.34 42.81
CA ARG A 474 -19.24 15.65 41.56
C ARG A 474 -20.47 16.32 40.98
N VAL A 475 -20.35 16.70 39.71
CA VAL A 475 -21.44 17.28 38.91
C VAL A 475 -22.18 16.15 38.20
N ARG A 476 -23.50 16.31 38.04
CA ARG A 476 -24.32 15.35 37.28
C ARG A 476 -23.84 15.28 35.85
N ASP A 477 -23.87 14.10 35.23
CA ASP A 477 -23.32 13.82 33.90
C ASP A 477 -23.96 14.64 32.77
N ASN A 478 -25.18 15.15 32.98
CA ASN A 478 -25.91 15.97 32.02
C ASN A 478 -25.55 17.47 32.07
N VAL A 479 -24.66 17.90 32.98
CA VAL A 479 -24.28 19.31 33.17
C VAL A 479 -22.83 19.51 32.75
N PRO A 480 -22.52 20.48 31.87
CA PRO A 480 -21.15 20.81 31.53
C PRO A 480 -20.35 21.27 32.72
N THR A 481 -19.19 20.65 32.98
CA THR A 481 -18.32 20.96 34.13
C THR A 481 -17.90 22.44 34.20
N ASN A 482 -17.69 23.09 33.05
CA ASN A 482 -17.35 24.54 33.01
C ASN A 482 -18.49 25.41 33.47
N ALA A 483 -19.75 25.10 33.18
CA ALA A 483 -20.92 25.84 33.63
C ALA A 483 -21.12 25.63 35.14
N ALA A 484 -20.95 24.41 35.60
CA ALA A 484 -21.00 24.07 37.00
C ALA A 484 -19.89 24.80 37.81
N GLU A 485 -18.65 24.84 37.29
CA GLU A 485 -17.52 25.56 37.87
C GLU A 485 -17.84 27.08 38.09
N ALA A 486 -18.36 27.71 37.02
CA ALA A 486 -18.75 29.11 37.09
C ALA A 486 -19.86 29.36 38.12
N SER A 487 -20.87 28.46 38.20
CA SER A 487 -21.99 28.56 39.14
C SER A 487 -21.56 28.31 40.59
N LEU A 488 -20.72 27.27 40.83
CA LEU A 488 -20.15 26.99 42.14
C LEU A 488 -19.27 28.15 42.62
N GLY A 489 -18.45 28.70 41.72
CA GLY A 489 -17.61 29.86 42.03
C GLY A 489 -18.41 31.10 42.42
N ALA A 490 -19.50 31.40 41.73
CA ALA A 490 -20.38 32.51 42.03
C ALA A 490 -21.11 32.30 43.40
N GLU A 491 -21.56 31.06 43.65
CA GLU A 491 -22.27 30.73 44.89
C GLU A 491 -21.35 30.80 46.14
N LEU A 492 -20.13 30.21 46.05
CA LEU A 492 -19.15 30.34 47.14
C LEU A 492 -18.67 31.77 47.37
N GLN A 493 -18.48 32.56 46.29
CA GLN A 493 -18.14 33.97 46.40
C GLN A 493 -19.25 34.76 47.09
N ARG A 494 -20.51 34.40 46.84
CA ARG A 494 -21.65 35.00 47.54
C ARG A 494 -21.65 34.66 49.01
N LEU A 495 -21.32 33.44 49.42
CA LEU A 495 -21.26 32.99 50.80
C LEU A 495 -20.09 33.63 51.56
N HIS A 496 -18.90 33.66 50.95
CA HIS A 496 -17.67 34.16 51.58
C HIS A 496 -17.52 35.69 51.46
N GLY A 497 -18.32 36.37 50.59
CA GLY A 497 -18.19 37.80 50.33
C GLY A 497 -16.92 38.18 49.55
N ARG A 498 -16.02 37.25 49.32
CA ARG A 498 -14.76 37.41 48.60
C ARG A 498 -14.39 36.11 47.91
N ARG A 499 -13.48 36.18 46.92
CA ARG A 499 -12.94 35.01 46.26
C ARG A 499 -11.62 34.59 46.93
N ASP A 500 -11.70 33.72 47.92
CA ASP A 500 -10.58 33.18 48.71
C ASP A 500 -10.39 31.69 48.50
N PHE A 501 -10.89 31.19 47.38
CA PHE A 501 -10.80 29.80 46.92
C PHE A 501 -10.52 29.76 45.43
N PHE A 502 -9.98 28.63 44.96
CA PHE A 502 -9.91 28.31 43.54
C PHE A 502 -10.52 26.93 43.27
N ILE A 503 -11.04 26.76 42.06
CA ILE A 503 -11.68 25.51 41.62
C ILE A 503 -10.78 24.85 40.62
N TYR A 504 -10.36 23.63 40.94
CA TYR A 504 -9.59 22.76 40.05
C TYR A 504 -10.53 21.86 39.28
N ASN A 505 -10.54 22.02 37.95
CA ASN A 505 -11.37 21.25 37.04
C ASN A 505 -10.53 20.23 36.26
N ALA A 506 -10.57 18.97 36.70
CA ALA A 506 -9.83 17.88 36.06
C ALA A 506 -10.23 17.67 34.58
N ASP A 507 -11.48 17.98 34.22
CA ASP A 507 -11.98 17.85 32.87
C ASP A 507 -11.36 18.87 31.88
N GLN A 508 -11.06 20.10 32.37
CA GLN A 508 -10.32 21.09 31.55
C GLN A 508 -8.91 20.62 31.24
N ILE A 509 -8.20 20.04 32.19
CA ILE A 509 -6.87 19.49 31.98
C ILE A 509 -6.93 18.34 30.97
N ARG A 510 -7.90 17.44 31.15
CA ARG A 510 -8.14 16.35 30.22
C ARG A 510 -8.34 16.87 28.80
N LYS A 511 -9.21 17.86 28.60
CA LYS A 511 -9.46 18.47 27.27
C LYS A 511 -8.21 19.14 26.71
N ALA A 512 -7.43 19.84 27.52
CA ALA A 512 -6.18 20.48 27.10
C ALA A 512 -5.13 19.46 26.64
N VAL A 513 -4.93 18.39 27.42
CA VAL A 513 -4.01 17.29 27.08
C VAL A 513 -4.47 16.57 25.82
N MET A 514 -5.76 16.27 25.69
CA MET A 514 -6.31 15.64 24.48
C MET A 514 -6.13 16.53 23.24
N LYS A 515 -6.40 17.83 23.36
CA LYS A 515 -6.20 18.78 22.26
C LYS A 515 -4.72 18.89 21.85
N SER A 516 -3.82 18.95 22.82
CA SER A 516 -2.37 18.95 22.56
C SER A 516 -1.93 17.66 21.86
N SER A 517 -2.39 16.50 22.35
CA SER A 517 -2.11 15.21 21.74
C SER A 517 -2.62 15.10 20.30
N GLN A 518 -3.84 15.58 20.02
CA GLN A 518 -4.40 15.65 18.67
C GLN A 518 -3.59 16.56 17.75
N THR A 519 -3.14 17.70 18.23
CA THR A 519 -2.31 18.63 17.44
C THR A 519 -0.96 17.99 17.09
N LEU A 520 -0.31 17.34 18.05
CA LEU A 520 0.93 16.61 17.82
C LEU A 520 0.73 15.47 16.82
N ALA A 521 -0.34 14.69 16.95
CA ALA A 521 -0.68 13.61 16.05
C ALA A 521 -0.91 14.12 14.61
N ALA A 522 -1.59 15.27 14.45
CA ALA A 522 -1.81 15.91 13.16
C ALA A 522 -0.50 16.38 12.53
N LEU A 523 0.39 17.01 13.29
CA LEU A 523 1.69 17.48 12.82
C LEU A 523 2.57 16.32 12.33
N VAL A 524 2.65 15.26 13.11
CA VAL A 524 3.44 14.08 12.72
C VAL A 524 2.82 13.36 11.53
N SER A 525 1.49 13.31 11.44
CA SER A 525 0.80 12.76 10.26
C SER A 525 1.11 13.57 9.00
N ALA A 526 1.23 14.90 9.11
CA ALA A 526 1.64 15.75 8.00
C ALA A 526 3.09 15.46 7.55
N ILE A 527 4.03 15.32 8.49
CA ILE A 527 5.43 14.95 8.18
C ILE A 527 5.47 13.58 7.50
N ALA A 528 4.71 12.63 8.01
CA ALA A 528 4.64 11.29 7.44
C ALA A 528 4.03 11.28 6.04
N ALA A 529 3.03 12.13 5.77
CA ALA A 529 2.48 12.31 4.43
C ALA A 529 3.54 12.85 3.44
N VAL A 530 4.36 13.82 3.87
CA VAL A 530 5.49 14.32 3.06
C VAL A 530 6.49 13.19 2.77
N ALA A 531 6.87 12.41 3.78
CA ALA A 531 7.78 11.27 3.59
C ALA A 531 7.23 10.24 2.60
N LEU A 532 5.91 10.00 2.64
CA LEU A 532 5.22 9.10 1.73
C LEU A 532 5.21 9.62 0.29
N VAL A 533 5.02 10.93 0.08
CA VAL A 533 5.13 11.59 -1.24
C VAL A 533 6.55 11.48 -1.79
N VAL A 534 7.56 11.73 -0.96
CA VAL A 534 8.97 11.56 -1.35
C VAL A 534 9.27 10.11 -1.78
N GLY A 535 8.74 9.13 -1.01
CA GLY A 535 8.78 7.71 -1.40
C GLY A 535 8.11 7.46 -2.75
N GLY A 536 6.96 8.08 -3.02
CA GLY A 536 6.25 7.99 -4.30
C GLY A 536 7.05 8.56 -5.47
N VAL A 537 7.71 9.70 -5.30
CA VAL A 537 8.62 10.27 -6.32
C VAL A 537 9.79 9.31 -6.58
N GLY A 538 10.31 8.65 -5.53
CA GLY A 538 11.31 7.61 -5.66
C GLY A 538 10.84 6.43 -6.54
N VAL A 539 9.61 5.97 -6.33
CA VAL A 539 8.97 4.92 -7.17
C VAL A 539 8.89 5.39 -8.61
N MET A 540 8.38 6.60 -8.86
CA MET A 540 8.26 7.17 -10.21
C MET A 540 9.61 7.19 -10.94
N ASN A 541 10.65 7.69 -10.29
CA ASN A 541 11.99 7.79 -10.89
C ASN A 541 12.55 6.41 -11.25
N ILE A 542 12.41 5.43 -10.36
CA ILE A 542 12.92 4.08 -10.59
C ILE A 542 12.09 3.36 -11.67
N MET A 543 10.79 3.57 -11.71
CA MET A 543 9.93 3.04 -12.78
C MET A 543 10.29 3.65 -14.15
N LEU A 544 10.62 4.95 -14.23
CA LEU A 544 11.10 5.58 -15.46
C LEU A 544 12.42 4.95 -15.95
N VAL A 545 13.35 4.69 -15.03
CA VAL A 545 14.60 3.97 -15.37
C VAL A 545 14.29 2.55 -15.83
N SER A 546 13.41 1.83 -15.14
CA SER A 546 13.00 0.47 -15.52
C SER A 546 12.35 0.42 -16.92
N VAL A 547 11.53 1.41 -17.27
CA VAL A 547 10.97 1.53 -18.62
C VAL A 547 12.07 1.72 -19.66
N LYS A 548 13.05 2.61 -19.41
CA LYS A 548 14.18 2.84 -20.32
C LYS A 548 15.03 1.60 -20.56
N GLU A 549 15.33 0.84 -19.51
CA GLU A 549 16.11 -0.41 -19.65
C GLU A 549 15.34 -1.53 -20.35
N ARG A 550 14.02 -1.48 -20.33
CA ARG A 550 13.14 -2.52 -20.89
C ARG A 550 12.46 -2.08 -22.20
N VAL A 551 12.92 -0.99 -22.82
CA VAL A 551 12.34 -0.45 -24.07
C VAL A 551 12.22 -1.53 -25.12
N ARG A 552 13.28 -2.31 -25.38
CA ARG A 552 13.27 -3.41 -26.34
C ARG A 552 12.26 -4.52 -26.00
N GLU A 553 12.15 -4.87 -24.73
CA GLU A 553 11.17 -5.85 -24.24
C GLU A 553 9.73 -5.39 -24.48
N ILE A 554 9.47 -4.08 -24.24
CA ILE A 554 8.17 -3.45 -24.50
C ILE A 554 7.90 -3.45 -26.01
N GLY A 555 8.91 -3.12 -26.84
CA GLY A 555 8.83 -3.14 -28.29
C GLY A 555 8.42 -4.51 -28.84
N VAL A 556 9.00 -5.59 -28.31
CA VAL A 556 8.62 -6.96 -28.67
C VAL A 556 7.16 -7.25 -28.34
N ARG A 557 6.69 -6.84 -27.15
CA ARG A 557 5.29 -7.04 -26.76
C ARG A 557 4.33 -6.32 -27.72
N LEU A 558 4.63 -5.05 -28.02
CA LEU A 558 3.83 -4.28 -28.96
C LEU A 558 3.85 -4.88 -30.35
N ALA A 559 5.00 -5.37 -30.84
CA ALA A 559 5.14 -6.01 -32.16
C ALA A 559 4.32 -7.30 -32.26
N VAL A 560 4.26 -8.13 -31.22
CA VAL A 560 3.44 -9.36 -31.21
C VAL A 560 1.96 -9.11 -30.95
N GLY A 561 1.53 -7.83 -30.85
CA GLY A 561 0.13 -7.44 -30.81
C GLY A 561 -0.43 -7.14 -29.40
N ALA A 562 0.41 -6.74 -28.42
CA ALA A 562 -0.06 -6.14 -27.18
C ALA A 562 -0.71 -4.77 -27.45
N ARG A 563 -1.83 -4.50 -26.80
CA ARG A 563 -2.48 -3.18 -26.82
C ARG A 563 -1.74 -2.24 -25.88
N GLN A 564 -1.86 -0.92 -26.12
CA GLN A 564 -1.31 0.09 -25.20
C GLN A 564 -1.84 -0.08 -23.76
N GLY A 565 -3.12 -0.41 -23.63
CA GLY A 565 -3.74 -0.69 -22.34
C GLY A 565 -3.16 -1.90 -21.59
N ASP A 566 -2.65 -2.91 -22.29
CA ASP A 566 -2.03 -4.09 -21.68
C ASP A 566 -0.69 -3.73 -21.04
N ILE A 567 0.12 -2.93 -21.74
CA ILE A 567 1.38 -2.41 -21.22
C ILE A 567 1.14 -1.49 -20.02
N LEU A 568 0.20 -0.54 -20.15
CA LEU A 568 -0.17 0.37 -19.07
C LEU A 568 -0.56 -0.41 -17.79
N ARG A 569 -1.46 -1.38 -17.93
CA ARG A 569 -1.94 -2.20 -16.78
C ARG A 569 -0.81 -3.00 -16.16
N GLN A 570 0.08 -3.56 -16.95
CA GLN A 570 1.22 -4.34 -16.47
C GLN A 570 2.13 -3.50 -15.58
N PHE A 571 2.55 -2.32 -16.04
CA PHE A 571 3.43 -1.43 -15.28
C PHE A 571 2.73 -0.82 -14.04
N LEU A 572 1.41 -0.53 -14.13
CA LEU A 572 0.63 -0.10 -12.97
C LEU A 572 0.56 -1.17 -11.89
N ILE A 573 0.31 -2.43 -12.28
CA ILE A 573 0.29 -3.55 -11.33
C ILE A 573 1.66 -3.70 -10.67
N GLU A 574 2.76 -3.57 -11.44
CA GLU A 574 4.13 -3.63 -10.91
C GLU A 574 4.36 -2.52 -9.86
N ALA A 575 3.97 -1.28 -10.14
CA ALA A 575 4.09 -0.16 -9.21
C ALA A 575 3.26 -0.35 -7.94
N VAL A 576 1.99 -0.78 -8.08
CA VAL A 576 1.10 -1.05 -6.94
C VAL A 576 1.62 -2.19 -6.07
N LEU A 577 2.14 -3.27 -6.67
CA LEU A 577 2.72 -4.38 -5.93
C LEU A 577 3.97 -3.96 -5.14
N ILE A 578 4.86 -3.17 -5.74
CA ILE A 578 6.05 -2.62 -5.05
C ILE A 578 5.60 -1.82 -3.83
N CYS A 579 4.61 -0.94 -3.99
CA CYS A 579 4.10 -0.10 -2.92
C CYS A 579 3.37 -0.92 -1.84
N LEU A 580 2.59 -1.92 -2.23
CA LEU A 580 1.88 -2.80 -1.30
C LEU A 580 2.86 -3.64 -0.48
N PHE A 581 3.86 -4.27 -1.12
CA PHE A 581 4.90 -5.02 -0.40
C PHE A 581 5.73 -4.12 0.50
N GLY A 582 6.12 -2.92 0.03
CA GLY A 582 6.78 -1.91 0.85
C GLY A 582 5.93 -1.49 2.04
N GLY A 583 4.62 -1.30 1.83
CA GLY A 583 3.65 -1.00 2.89
C GLY A 583 3.54 -2.11 3.93
N VAL A 584 3.42 -3.37 3.50
CA VAL A 584 3.37 -4.53 4.39
C VAL A 584 4.66 -4.64 5.22
N LEU A 585 5.83 -4.50 4.58
CA LEU A 585 7.11 -4.51 5.29
C LEU A 585 7.24 -3.33 6.27
N GLY A 586 6.73 -2.14 5.91
CA GLY A 586 6.67 -0.99 6.79
C GLY A 586 5.80 -1.23 8.03
N VAL A 587 4.63 -1.85 7.85
CA VAL A 587 3.76 -2.26 8.96
C VAL A 587 4.46 -3.29 9.86
N LEU A 588 5.09 -4.31 9.28
CA LEU A 588 5.84 -5.32 10.04
C LEU A 588 6.98 -4.69 10.83
N PHE A 589 7.69 -3.72 10.23
CA PHE A 589 8.74 -2.97 10.92
C PHE A 589 8.17 -2.16 12.09
N ALA A 590 7.02 -1.49 11.94
CA ALA A 590 6.34 -0.78 13.01
C ALA A 590 5.96 -1.70 14.18
N PHE A 591 5.42 -2.89 13.89
CA PHE A 591 5.14 -3.91 14.91
C PHE A 591 6.42 -4.38 15.60
N GLY A 592 7.52 -4.54 14.84
CA GLY A 592 8.84 -4.87 15.40
C GLY A 592 9.35 -3.82 16.38
N VAL A 593 9.21 -2.54 16.06
CA VAL A 593 9.56 -1.42 16.96
C VAL A 593 8.72 -1.46 18.24
N GLY A 594 7.41 -1.67 18.13
CA GLY A 594 6.52 -1.80 19.28
C GLY A 594 6.88 -3.00 20.17
N ALA A 595 7.15 -4.16 19.60
CA ALA A 595 7.58 -5.35 20.31
C ALA A 595 8.93 -5.14 21.03
N LEU A 596 9.90 -4.50 20.36
CA LEU A 596 11.20 -4.18 20.94
C LEU A 596 11.08 -3.21 22.13
N SER A 597 10.22 -2.17 21.99
CA SER A 597 9.92 -1.24 23.09
C SER A 597 9.35 -1.96 24.32
N SER A 598 8.43 -2.92 24.10
CA SER A 598 7.88 -3.75 25.17
C SER A 598 8.94 -4.64 25.82
N LEU A 599 9.81 -5.26 25.03
CA LEU A 599 10.89 -6.13 25.51
C LEU A 599 11.91 -5.36 26.37
N LEU A 600 12.25 -4.14 25.95
CA LEU A 600 13.20 -3.25 26.64
C LEU A 600 12.55 -2.52 27.82
N SER A 601 11.27 -2.76 28.13
CA SER A 601 10.51 -2.13 29.23
C SER A 601 10.63 -0.59 29.22
N LEU A 602 10.63 0.02 28.03
CA LEU A 602 10.78 1.49 27.89
C LEU A 602 9.58 2.28 28.42
N GLY A 603 8.55 1.60 28.92
CA GLY A 603 7.35 2.24 29.50
C GLY A 603 6.47 3.00 28.47
N VAL A 604 6.73 2.84 27.20
CA VAL A 604 6.02 3.53 26.11
C VAL A 604 4.92 2.62 25.59
N PRO A 605 3.63 2.97 25.77
CA PRO A 605 2.53 2.13 25.31
C PRO A 605 2.29 2.32 23.81
N PHE A 606 2.41 1.24 23.02
CA PHE A 606 2.01 1.21 21.63
C PHE A 606 0.66 0.48 21.50
N LEU A 607 -0.37 1.19 21.04
CA LEU A 607 -1.67 0.59 20.74
C LEU A 607 -1.91 0.54 19.23
N PHE A 608 -1.62 -0.62 18.65
CA PHE A 608 -1.89 -0.88 17.24
C PHE A 608 -3.38 -1.16 17.02
N SER A 609 -3.97 -0.48 16.03
CA SER A 609 -5.36 -0.73 15.63
C SER A 609 -5.45 -0.97 14.13
N ALA A 610 -6.44 -1.75 13.71
CA ALA A 610 -6.61 -2.15 12.30
C ALA A 610 -6.86 -0.95 11.37
N GLY A 611 -7.59 0.07 11.82
CA GLY A 611 -7.94 1.23 10.99
C GLY A 611 -6.73 1.96 10.39
N PRO A 612 -5.80 2.48 11.19
CA PRO A 612 -4.57 3.12 10.68
C PRO A 612 -3.69 2.22 9.82
N VAL A 613 -3.60 0.93 10.14
CA VAL A 613 -2.84 -0.05 9.34
C VAL A 613 -3.45 -0.18 7.95
N LEU A 614 -4.76 -0.38 7.86
CA LEU A 614 -5.47 -0.47 6.57
C LEU A 614 -5.40 0.85 5.79
N ALA A 615 -5.53 1.98 6.48
CA ALA A 615 -5.39 3.30 5.85
C ALA A 615 -3.98 3.50 5.27
N ALA A 616 -2.92 3.12 6.00
CA ALA A 616 -1.55 3.21 5.53
C ALA A 616 -1.29 2.33 4.29
N LEU A 617 -1.82 1.10 4.26
CA LEU A 617 -1.74 0.21 3.10
C LEU A 617 -2.54 0.74 1.90
N ALA A 618 -3.72 1.31 2.14
CA ALA A 618 -4.52 1.94 1.09
C ALA A 618 -3.80 3.17 0.50
N CYS A 619 -3.24 4.03 1.36
CA CYS A 619 -2.44 5.18 0.94
C CYS A 619 -1.20 4.77 0.14
N SER A 620 -0.45 3.75 0.59
CA SER A 620 0.72 3.26 -0.16
C SER A 620 0.33 2.72 -1.53
N SER A 621 -0.79 1.99 -1.63
CA SER A 621 -1.32 1.50 -2.92
C SER A 621 -1.78 2.65 -3.83
N ALA A 622 -2.42 3.67 -3.28
CA ALA A 622 -2.84 4.86 -4.02
C ALA A 622 -1.64 5.65 -4.56
N ILE A 623 -0.55 5.73 -3.79
CA ILE A 623 0.72 6.33 -4.22
C ILE A 623 1.33 5.52 -5.36
N GLY A 624 1.35 4.18 -5.26
CA GLY A 624 1.80 3.31 -6.33
C GLY A 624 1.02 3.53 -7.62
N LEU A 625 -0.30 3.71 -7.52
CA LEU A 625 -1.15 4.01 -8.67
C LEU A 625 -0.87 5.40 -9.25
N GLY A 626 -0.81 6.44 -8.41
CA GLY A 626 -0.61 7.83 -8.84
C GLY A 626 0.77 8.06 -9.46
N PHE A 627 1.83 7.71 -8.75
CA PHE A 627 3.20 7.91 -9.23
C PHE A 627 3.65 6.88 -10.26
N GLY A 628 3.05 5.68 -10.29
CA GLY A 628 3.27 4.66 -11.32
C GLY A 628 2.60 4.98 -12.65
N TYR A 629 1.56 5.82 -12.67
CA TYR A 629 0.80 6.11 -13.88
C TYR A 629 1.63 6.77 -14.99
N PHE A 630 2.45 7.78 -14.66
CA PHE A 630 3.26 8.49 -15.64
C PHE A 630 4.28 7.58 -16.34
N PRO A 631 5.12 6.80 -15.63
CA PRO A 631 6.02 5.84 -16.27
C PRO A 631 5.28 4.77 -17.10
N ALA A 632 4.16 4.25 -16.57
CA ALA A 632 3.38 3.24 -17.24
C ALA A 632 2.75 3.76 -18.54
N ARG A 633 2.26 5.00 -18.56
CA ARG A 633 1.76 5.67 -19.76
C ARG A 633 2.87 5.91 -20.75
N SER A 634 4.04 6.35 -20.31
CA SER A 634 5.22 6.53 -21.19
C SER A 634 5.62 5.22 -21.86
N ALA A 635 5.62 4.11 -21.11
CA ALA A 635 5.88 2.79 -21.64
C ALA A 635 4.82 2.34 -22.67
N ALA A 636 3.55 2.62 -22.43
CA ALA A 636 2.45 2.25 -23.31
C ALA A 636 2.43 3.02 -24.64
N GLN A 637 3.00 4.22 -24.65
CA GLN A 637 3.06 5.10 -25.82
C GLN A 637 4.35 4.96 -26.64
N LEU A 638 5.22 4.02 -26.29
CA LEU A 638 6.43 3.76 -27.07
C LEU A 638 6.09 3.29 -28.49
N ASP A 639 6.83 3.84 -29.45
CA ASP A 639 6.78 3.37 -30.83
C ASP A 639 7.46 2.00 -30.91
N PRO A 640 6.76 0.96 -31.43
CA PRO A 640 7.32 -0.39 -31.51
C PRO A 640 8.63 -0.45 -32.29
N ILE A 641 8.78 0.35 -33.37
CA ILE A 641 9.96 0.33 -34.23
C ILE A 641 11.16 0.93 -33.52
N GLN A 642 10.96 2.13 -32.90
CA GLN A 642 12.02 2.79 -32.15
C GLN A 642 12.43 1.92 -30.96
N ALA A 643 11.45 1.26 -30.32
CA ALA A 643 11.71 0.37 -29.21
C ALA A 643 12.49 -0.90 -29.59
N LEU A 644 12.25 -1.47 -30.77
CA LEU A 644 12.98 -2.62 -31.27
C LEU A 644 14.39 -2.26 -31.82
N ALA A 645 14.58 -1.02 -32.28
CA ALA A 645 15.85 -0.51 -32.76
C ALA A 645 16.78 0.01 -31.63
N ALA A 646 16.26 0.21 -30.44
CA ALA A 646 17.05 0.65 -29.28
C ALA A 646 18.11 -0.39 -28.91
N GLU A 647 19.39 0.03 -28.85
CA GLU A 647 20.54 -0.80 -28.46
C GLU A 647 20.64 -0.99 -26.93
#